data_4fa2d945497544977ab488ee31780bb0
#
_entry.id   4fa2d945497544977ab488ee31780bb0
#
_cell.length_a   1.000
_cell.length_b   1.000
_cell.length_c   1.000
_cell.angle_alpha   90.00
_cell.angle_beta   90.00
_cell.angle_gamma   90.00
#
_symmetry.space_group_name_H-M   'P 1'
#
loop_
_entity.id
_entity.type
_entity.pdbx_description
1 polymer ?
#
loop_
_entity_poly.entity_id
_entity_poly.type
_entity_poly.pdbx_seq_one_letter_code
_entity_poly.pdbx_strand_id
1 'polypeptide(L)'
;MKKTLHVIVSTLLFIVVGALKSNAQVAALPFTASLDTFNVITGTTVDVPGVDDAVYQGIPIGFTFNLAGTPHDYMSINTNGYVDLDSTGNNYFYAILGGTQDNIVAPFGADLRNSLPNASIQYTTIGTAPNRITIVQWLHYSYFVGNGDVNFQLMLFETSNCIRFVYGANSLVSAPLNTQIGIRGTTIADYIALGDTACNWANAYPYPAVTTTFPVSLSCSMPSGFAFHFGPCGGSGSVNFSYLTGSVFNDVNGNGSQDTLEPGIPNRVVNLLPGNYYVSTDAGGNYAFFFLDSTQTYTLSTGGILYWNQTTTPAVLSCNPQTQSCYGLNFGFQQLPNVHEVSVSCPNWGAKPGQPEPMPISFQNNGTSTESDTITFVMDPLYSFISSNPAPVSQSGQTIQWTYSNLAPGQTGTIMLYLLPDSTAVLGNFLNSTLTIAPLNDTIPGNNILNLHQLITLAWDPNEKLAEPSGEIEAGTEIYYTIHFQNTGNATADNVTVLDTLDADLDLLSFRLIGSSHPVHFVMEGSGIAQFTFYNIQLPDSGADLAGSNGYVSFAIRTLPGLTQNTEIQNRAGIVFDFNPPVMTNTTLNTIWLNVGVNENSAQTFYLKASPNPASANVLFAFPQKANEEASLIVRSLDGKTVLSRNIQSGESTNLGFLASGIYLCTITTSAGSSLVKLVKE
;
A
#
# COMPACT_ATOMS: atom_id res chain seq x y z
N MET A 1 33.64 71.30 -33.76
CA MET A 1 32.62 71.02 -32.79
C MET A 1 31.98 69.62 -32.85
N LYS A 2 32.47 68.64 -33.63
CA LYS A 2 31.91 67.25 -33.73
C LYS A 2 32.80 66.14 -33.15
N LYS A 3 34.00 66.45 -32.65
CA LYS A 3 34.90 65.44 -32.03
C LYS A 3 34.97 65.46 -30.50
N THR A 4 34.42 66.45 -29.84
CA THR A 4 34.44 66.55 -28.37
C THR A 4 33.20 65.97 -27.69
N LEU A 5 32.15 65.64 -28.47
CA LEU A 5 30.89 65.08 -27.89
C LEU A 5 30.92 63.56 -27.76
N HIS A 6 31.81 62.90 -28.52
CA HIS A 6 31.90 61.41 -28.45
C HIS A 6 32.72 60.88 -27.26
N VAL A 7 33.61 61.69 -26.69
CA VAL A 7 34.45 61.28 -25.54
C VAL A 7 33.72 61.44 -24.22
N ILE A 8 32.77 62.39 -24.12
CA ILE A 8 32.00 62.61 -22.87
C ILE A 8 30.88 61.53 -22.71
N VAL A 9 30.30 61.02 -23.79
CA VAL A 9 29.30 59.96 -23.76
C VAL A 9 29.92 58.60 -23.44
N SER A 10 31.16 58.31 -23.87
CA SER A 10 31.88 57.08 -23.53
C SER A 10 32.34 57.03 -22.07
N THR A 11 32.67 58.18 -21.49
CA THR A 11 33.14 58.23 -20.10
C THR A 11 31.98 58.20 -19.08
N LEU A 12 30.77 58.66 -19.48
CA LEU A 12 29.58 58.53 -18.62
C LEU A 12 28.97 57.13 -18.64
N LEU A 13 29.17 56.36 -19.74
CA LEU A 13 28.66 54.97 -19.86
C LEU A 13 29.53 53.98 -19.06
N PHE A 14 30.81 54.32 -18.80
CA PHE A 14 31.70 53.45 -18.02
C PHE A 14 31.58 53.67 -16.49
N ILE A 15 30.97 54.78 -16.03
CA ILE A 15 30.77 55.06 -14.60
C ILE A 15 29.43 54.46 -14.08
N VAL A 16 28.47 54.17 -14.99
CA VAL A 16 27.18 53.56 -14.55
C VAL A 16 27.27 52.05 -14.50
N VAL A 17 28.25 51.39 -15.15
CA VAL A 17 28.44 49.94 -15.06
C VAL A 17 29.26 49.51 -13.83
N GLY A 18 29.88 50.45 -13.10
CA GLY A 18 30.72 50.13 -11.96
C GLY A 18 30.03 50.15 -10.57
N ALA A 19 28.71 50.30 -10.49
CA ALA A 19 28.01 50.46 -9.20
C ALA A 19 26.79 49.51 -8.99
N LEU A 20 26.67 48.49 -9.80
CA LEU A 20 25.80 47.34 -9.45
C LEU A 20 26.67 46.26 -8.84
N LYS A 21 27.06 46.44 -7.57
CA LYS A 21 27.33 45.28 -6.70
C LYS A 21 26.00 44.53 -6.63
N SER A 22 25.86 43.45 -7.40
CA SER A 22 24.84 42.47 -7.09
C SER A 22 25.21 41.88 -5.74
N ASN A 23 24.59 42.34 -4.66
CA ASN A 23 24.63 41.59 -3.43
C ASN A 23 24.14 40.18 -3.79
N ALA A 24 24.98 39.19 -3.53
CA ALA A 24 24.52 37.80 -3.63
C ALA A 24 23.32 37.69 -2.67
N GLN A 25 22.19 37.20 -3.20
CA GLN A 25 20.95 37.07 -2.43
C GLN A 25 20.69 35.60 -2.21
N VAL A 26 20.16 35.23 -1.04
CA VAL A 26 19.75 33.84 -0.77
C VAL A 26 18.68 33.40 -1.73
N ALA A 27 17.81 34.29 -2.20
CA ALA A 27 16.81 34.05 -3.21
C ALA A 27 17.37 33.53 -4.58
N ALA A 28 18.69 33.77 -4.82
CA ALA A 28 19.38 33.30 -6.01
C ALA A 28 20.15 31.98 -5.81
N LEU A 29 20.14 31.39 -4.61
CA LEU A 29 20.81 30.12 -4.36
C LEU A 29 20.14 29.00 -5.17
N PRO A 30 20.93 28.15 -5.84
CA PRO A 30 20.40 26.93 -6.42
C PRO A 30 19.69 26.08 -5.37
N PHE A 31 18.54 25.55 -5.73
CA PHE A 31 17.75 24.68 -4.88
C PHE A 31 17.54 23.32 -5.54
N THR A 32 17.74 22.24 -4.79
CA THR A 32 17.44 20.87 -5.22
C THR A 32 16.93 20.06 -4.03
N ALA A 33 16.16 19.02 -4.32
CA ALA A 33 15.73 18.00 -3.37
C ALA A 33 16.36 16.65 -3.72
N SER A 34 16.59 15.78 -2.73
CA SER A 34 17.14 14.44 -2.92
C SER A 34 16.72 13.50 -1.81
N LEU A 35 17.05 12.21 -1.96
CA LEU A 35 17.16 11.29 -0.83
C LEU A 35 18.56 11.35 -0.26
N ASP A 36 18.65 11.33 1.07
CA ASP A 36 19.89 11.21 1.84
C ASP A 36 19.61 10.31 3.06
N THR A 37 20.65 9.85 3.72
CA THR A 37 20.49 9.04 4.92
C THR A 37 20.45 9.93 6.16
N PHE A 38 19.37 9.86 6.94
CA PHE A 38 19.34 10.47 8.26
C PHE A 38 20.14 9.62 9.24
N ASN A 39 21.35 10.07 9.56
CA ASN A 39 22.22 9.41 10.53
C ASN A 39 22.17 10.18 11.83
N VAL A 40 21.67 9.55 12.89
CA VAL A 40 21.69 10.16 14.24
C VAL A 40 23.13 10.45 14.64
N ILE A 41 23.42 11.72 14.97
CA ILE A 41 24.75 12.15 15.40
C ILE A 41 24.90 11.99 16.92
N THR A 42 26.16 11.84 17.37
CA THR A 42 26.56 12.04 18.74
C THR A 42 27.39 13.31 18.79
N GLY A 43 26.95 14.30 19.57
CA GLY A 43 27.58 15.62 19.64
C GLY A 43 27.37 16.31 21.00
N THR A 44 27.61 17.59 21.03
CA THR A 44 27.32 18.44 22.21
C THR A 44 25.82 18.66 22.28
N THR A 45 25.17 18.22 23.35
CA THR A 45 23.78 18.54 23.66
C THR A 45 23.69 19.97 24.23
N VAL A 46 22.76 20.75 23.68
CA VAL A 46 22.58 22.17 24.10
C VAL A 46 21.31 22.39 24.90
N ASP A 47 20.31 21.58 24.74
CA ASP A 47 19.00 21.72 25.39
C ASP A 47 18.82 20.83 26.62
N VAL A 48 17.73 21.03 27.34
CA VAL A 48 17.33 20.25 28.51
C VAL A 48 15.89 19.74 28.33
N PRO A 49 15.54 18.59 28.91
CA PRO A 49 14.18 18.05 28.83
C PRO A 49 13.10 19.03 29.29
N GLY A 50 12.00 19.10 28.55
CA GLY A 50 10.85 19.97 28.85
C GLY A 50 11.02 21.43 28.43
N VAL A 51 12.09 21.76 27.71
CA VAL A 51 12.33 23.13 27.26
C VAL A 51 11.40 23.44 26.05
N ASP A 52 10.94 24.68 26.07
CA ASP A 52 10.17 25.34 25.04
C ASP A 52 10.81 26.72 24.82
N ASP A 53 10.62 27.34 23.66
CA ASP A 53 11.00 28.71 23.35
C ASP A 53 12.42 29.12 23.82
N ALA A 54 13.41 28.25 23.71
CA ALA A 54 14.79 28.56 24.12
C ALA A 54 15.70 28.84 22.91
N VAL A 55 16.71 29.71 23.17
CA VAL A 55 17.75 30.06 22.20
C VAL A 55 19.12 29.85 22.81
N TYR A 56 19.95 29.07 22.17
CA TYR A 56 21.34 28.78 22.60
C TYR A 56 22.31 29.54 21.72
N GLN A 57 22.88 30.64 22.28
CA GLN A 57 23.69 31.58 21.53
C GLN A 57 25.19 31.25 21.57
N GLY A 58 25.94 31.80 20.61
CA GLY A 58 27.41 31.75 20.59
C GLY A 58 27.99 30.38 20.30
N ILE A 59 27.25 29.53 19.62
CA ILE A 59 27.70 28.20 19.24
C ILE A 59 28.63 28.28 18.03
N PRO A 60 29.89 27.79 18.12
CA PRO A 60 30.82 27.87 17.01
C PRO A 60 30.41 26.97 15.85
N ILE A 61 30.46 27.51 14.63
CA ILE A 61 30.26 26.70 13.40
C ILE A 61 31.47 25.79 13.17
N GLY A 62 32.65 26.17 13.70
CA GLY A 62 33.89 25.40 13.54
C GLY A 62 34.71 25.78 12.31
N PHE A 63 34.16 26.62 11.45
CA PHE A 63 34.79 27.25 10.28
C PHE A 63 34.00 28.50 9.89
N THR A 64 34.59 29.35 9.04
CA THR A 64 33.84 30.49 8.47
C THR A 64 32.90 30.02 7.39
N PHE A 65 31.60 30.14 7.63
CA PHE A 65 30.54 29.82 6.67
C PHE A 65 30.03 31.11 6.01
N ASN A 66 29.89 31.13 4.68
CA ASN A 66 29.40 32.29 3.94
C ASN A 66 27.97 32.09 3.47
N LEU A 67 27.01 32.81 4.06
CA LEU A 67 25.65 32.85 3.56
C LEU A 67 25.50 34.02 2.57
N ALA A 68 25.32 33.72 1.29
CA ALA A 68 25.15 34.70 0.21
C ALA A 68 26.18 35.86 0.26
N GLY A 69 27.43 35.52 0.59
CA GLY A 69 28.54 36.50 0.67
C GLY A 69 28.78 37.12 2.03
N THR A 70 27.97 36.84 3.04
CA THR A 70 28.17 37.27 4.43
C THR A 70 28.85 36.16 5.23
N PRO A 71 30.03 36.40 5.86
CA PRO A 71 30.74 35.40 6.62
C PRO A 71 30.22 35.30 8.06
N HIS A 72 30.09 34.05 8.57
CA HIS A 72 29.65 33.71 9.90
C HIS A 72 30.54 32.65 10.53
N ASP A 73 31.01 32.85 11.76
CA ASP A 73 31.82 31.90 12.53
C ASP A 73 31.03 31.25 13.68
N TYR A 74 29.92 31.83 14.04
CA TYR A 74 29.03 31.41 15.13
C TYR A 74 27.59 31.35 14.67
N MET A 75 26.77 30.64 15.42
CA MET A 75 25.31 30.53 15.23
C MET A 75 24.60 30.55 16.59
N SER A 76 23.33 30.84 16.58
CA SER A 76 22.38 30.53 17.65
C SER A 76 21.44 29.41 17.20
N ILE A 77 21.21 28.42 18.06
CA ILE A 77 20.27 27.31 17.80
C ILE A 77 18.99 27.57 18.57
N ASN A 78 17.84 27.43 17.88
CA ASN A 78 16.52 27.67 18.44
C ASN A 78 15.75 26.35 18.59
N THR A 79 15.05 26.18 19.72
CA THR A 79 14.15 25.01 19.92
C THR A 79 13.08 24.94 18.87
N ASN A 80 12.66 26.06 18.29
CA ASN A 80 11.67 26.17 17.22
C ASN A 80 12.20 25.81 15.81
N GLY A 81 13.25 24.98 15.75
CA GLY A 81 13.67 24.28 14.51
C GLY A 81 14.43 25.14 13.51
N TYR A 82 15.22 26.14 13.94
CA TYR A 82 16.07 26.95 13.07
C TYR A 82 17.36 27.39 13.73
N VAL A 83 18.29 27.88 12.95
CA VAL A 83 19.49 28.60 13.42
C VAL A 83 19.50 30.02 12.90
N ASP A 84 20.07 30.92 13.71
CA ASP A 84 20.36 32.30 13.38
C ASP A 84 21.90 32.45 13.29
N LEU A 85 22.40 32.80 12.11
CA LEU A 85 23.85 32.93 11.87
C LEU A 85 24.42 34.25 12.37
N ASP A 86 23.60 35.21 12.73
CA ASP A 86 24.06 36.49 13.38
C ASP A 86 24.27 36.33 14.88
N SER A 87 23.96 35.17 15.45
CA SER A 87 24.10 34.85 16.87
C SER A 87 23.35 35.81 17.83
N THR A 88 22.37 36.54 17.34
CA THR A 88 21.58 37.49 18.14
C THR A 88 20.41 36.80 18.85
N GLY A 89 19.94 35.71 18.29
CA GLY A 89 18.93 34.78 18.83
C GLY A 89 17.61 35.42 19.27
N ASN A 90 16.53 34.89 18.76
CA ASN A 90 15.15 35.18 19.22
C ASN A 90 14.37 33.88 19.23
N ASN A 91 13.37 33.77 20.10
CA ASN A 91 12.48 32.60 20.23
C ASN A 91 11.20 32.70 19.39
N TYR A 92 11.25 33.39 18.26
CA TYR A 92 10.11 33.51 17.35
C TYR A 92 9.98 32.30 16.45
N PHE A 93 8.79 31.70 16.34
CA PHE A 93 8.60 30.48 15.57
C PHE A 93 8.33 30.72 14.07
N TYR A 94 7.94 31.90 13.62
CA TYR A 94 7.84 32.27 12.20
C TYR A 94 9.19 32.76 11.67
N ALA A 95 10.14 31.84 11.52
CA ALA A 95 11.54 32.16 11.29
C ALA A 95 11.82 32.90 9.96
N ILE A 96 11.20 32.52 8.87
CA ILE A 96 11.51 33.01 7.53
C ILE A 96 10.76 34.29 7.18
N LEU A 97 9.45 34.33 7.37
CA LEU A 97 8.58 35.44 6.94
C LEU A 97 7.99 36.23 8.10
N GLY A 98 8.40 35.95 9.32
CA GLY A 98 8.05 36.72 10.51
C GLY A 98 9.33 37.19 11.26
N GLY A 99 9.16 37.90 12.36
CA GLY A 99 10.29 38.33 13.17
C GLY A 99 11.17 39.43 12.51
N THR A 100 12.20 39.81 13.24
CA THR A 100 13.14 40.90 12.87
C THR A 100 14.56 40.39 12.60
N GLN A 101 14.82 39.09 12.76
CA GLN A 101 16.14 38.52 12.55
C GLN A 101 16.41 38.29 11.06
N ASP A 102 17.66 38.50 10.67
CA ASP A 102 18.19 38.18 9.37
C ASP A 102 19.11 36.93 9.44
N ASN A 103 19.58 36.42 8.31
CA ASN A 103 20.51 35.29 8.21
C ASN A 103 20.01 34.02 8.92
N ILE A 104 18.71 33.71 8.75
CA ILE A 104 18.04 32.55 9.33
C ILE A 104 18.12 31.33 8.37
N VAL A 105 18.42 30.16 8.93
CA VAL A 105 18.39 28.90 8.25
C VAL A 105 17.43 27.96 9.01
N ALA A 106 16.27 27.68 8.43
CA ALA A 106 15.19 26.95 9.08
C ALA A 106 14.92 25.61 8.36
N PRO A 107 15.50 24.50 8.83
CA PRO A 107 15.11 23.18 8.35
C PRO A 107 13.65 22.83 8.69
N PHE A 108 13.12 23.32 9.83
CA PHE A 108 11.78 23.02 10.28
C PHE A 108 11.27 24.09 11.26
N GLY A 109 11.12 25.31 10.81
CA GLY A 109 10.70 26.45 11.65
C GLY A 109 9.23 26.35 12.06
N ALA A 110 8.96 25.84 13.25
CA ALA A 110 7.65 25.65 13.84
C ALA A 110 7.72 25.87 15.37
N ASP A 111 6.58 26.00 16.02
CA ASP A 111 6.45 26.04 17.46
C ASP A 111 6.70 24.65 18.04
N LEU A 112 7.95 24.36 18.43
CA LEU A 112 8.45 23.07 18.85
C LEU A 112 8.94 23.06 20.28
N ARG A 113 8.80 21.90 20.96
CA ARG A 113 9.28 21.69 22.34
C ARG A 113 10.00 20.36 22.52
N ASN A 114 10.88 20.32 23.52
CA ASN A 114 11.52 19.10 24.02
C ASN A 114 10.61 18.41 25.05
N SER A 115 9.60 17.65 24.62
CA SER A 115 8.66 16.99 25.51
C SER A 115 8.63 15.47 25.42
N LEU A 116 9.23 14.90 24.37
CA LEU A 116 9.28 13.44 24.18
C LEU A 116 10.48 12.81 24.89
N PRO A 117 10.41 11.53 25.25
CA PRO A 117 11.57 10.81 25.79
C PRO A 117 12.75 10.83 24.81
N ASN A 118 13.95 11.08 25.34
CA ASN A 118 15.19 11.20 24.57
C ASN A 118 15.24 12.37 23.57
N ALA A 119 14.30 13.30 23.65
CA ALA A 119 14.35 14.51 22.84
C ALA A 119 15.63 15.31 23.14
N SER A 120 16.30 15.80 22.10
CA SER A 120 17.54 16.58 22.26
C SER A 120 17.85 17.40 21.03
N ILE A 121 18.50 18.56 21.28
CA ILE A 121 19.25 19.28 20.25
C ILE A 121 20.74 19.00 20.47
N GLN A 122 21.37 18.48 19.41
CA GLN A 122 22.81 18.22 19.43
C GLN A 122 23.49 18.85 18.22
N TYR A 123 24.74 19.26 18.39
CA TYR A 123 25.57 19.71 17.28
C TYR A 123 26.96 19.08 17.32
N THR A 124 27.57 18.96 16.15
CA THR A 124 28.95 18.49 15.98
C THR A 124 29.54 19.02 14.68
N THR A 125 30.86 19.16 14.64
CA THR A 125 31.61 19.43 13.40
C THR A 125 32.47 18.22 13.09
N ILE A 126 32.26 17.60 11.93
CA ILE A 126 32.97 16.42 11.46
C ILE A 126 33.85 16.71 10.24
N GLY A 127 34.77 15.81 9.91
CA GLY A 127 35.70 15.98 8.79
C GLY A 127 36.97 16.78 9.16
N THR A 128 37.76 17.05 8.13
CA THR A 128 39.01 17.81 8.25
C THR A 128 39.00 18.99 7.27
N ALA A 129 39.59 20.14 7.71
CA ALA A 129 39.72 21.30 6.83
C ALA A 129 40.43 20.91 5.51
N PRO A 130 39.94 21.38 4.37
CA PRO A 130 38.90 22.38 4.14
C PRO A 130 37.50 21.75 3.85
N ASN A 131 37.22 20.52 4.26
CA ASN A 131 36.00 19.77 3.96
C ASN A 131 35.24 19.41 5.25
N ARG A 132 35.16 20.32 6.21
CA ARG A 132 34.38 20.12 7.44
C ARG A 132 32.90 20.30 7.19
N ILE A 133 32.08 19.60 7.98
CA ILE A 133 30.61 19.73 7.96
C ILE A 133 30.16 19.96 9.40
N THR A 134 29.43 21.02 9.64
CA THR A 134 28.76 21.25 10.92
C THR A 134 27.32 20.79 10.80
N ILE A 135 26.93 19.92 11.72
CA ILE A 135 25.61 19.29 11.77
C ILE A 135 24.92 19.76 13.06
N VAL A 136 23.71 20.27 12.93
CA VAL A 136 22.78 20.52 14.04
C VAL A 136 21.61 19.59 13.88
N GLN A 137 21.26 18.85 14.93
CA GLN A 137 20.20 17.86 14.94
C GLN A 137 19.14 18.19 15.97
N TRP A 138 17.89 18.19 15.60
CA TRP A 138 16.73 18.07 16.47
C TRP A 138 16.22 16.65 16.40
N LEU A 139 16.21 15.95 17.53
CA LEU A 139 15.83 14.56 17.63
C LEU A 139 14.67 14.44 18.62
N HIS A 140 13.60 13.73 18.23
CA HIS A 140 12.40 13.49 19.04
C HIS A 140 11.74 14.77 19.58
N TYR A 141 11.76 15.86 18.79
CA TYR A 141 11.03 17.07 19.12
C TYR A 141 9.54 16.92 18.80
N SER A 142 8.68 17.62 19.52
CA SER A 142 7.24 17.62 19.27
C SER A 142 6.74 19.05 19.05
N TYR A 143 5.59 19.19 18.39
CA TYR A 143 4.90 20.48 18.35
C TYR A 143 4.41 20.89 19.73
N PHE A 144 4.38 22.20 19.99
CA PHE A 144 3.83 22.75 21.23
C PHE A 144 2.33 22.45 21.36
N VAL A 145 1.57 22.65 20.27
CA VAL A 145 0.15 22.30 20.20
C VAL A 145 0.00 21.04 19.36
N GLY A 146 -0.38 19.94 19.99
CA GLY A 146 -0.49 18.64 19.36
C GLY A 146 0.61 17.67 19.82
N ASN A 147 0.56 16.46 19.31
CA ASN A 147 1.60 15.46 19.50
C ASN A 147 2.24 15.18 18.14
N GLY A 148 3.42 14.67 18.13
CA GLY A 148 4.15 14.30 16.93
C GLY A 148 5.63 14.18 17.28
N ASP A 149 6.33 13.32 16.58
CA ASP A 149 7.78 13.14 16.70
C ASP A 149 8.41 13.67 15.42
N VAL A 150 9.20 14.76 15.52
CA VAL A 150 9.89 15.36 14.38
C VAL A 150 11.40 15.23 14.55
N ASN A 151 12.03 14.73 13.50
CA ASN A 151 13.46 14.43 13.48
C ASN A 151 14.07 15.06 12.22
N PHE A 152 15.03 15.98 12.39
CA PHE A 152 15.65 16.65 11.27
C PHE A 152 17.05 17.18 11.62
N GLN A 153 17.84 17.41 10.57
CA GLN A 153 19.21 17.93 10.65
C GLN A 153 19.40 19.11 9.72
N LEU A 154 20.19 20.06 10.17
CA LEU A 154 20.84 21.08 9.35
C LEU A 154 22.31 20.72 9.19
N MET A 155 22.82 20.77 7.95
CA MET A 155 24.24 20.59 7.66
C MET A 155 24.79 21.81 6.93
N LEU A 156 25.89 22.40 7.46
CA LEU A 156 26.63 23.49 6.86
C LEU A 156 27.98 22.96 6.37
N PHE A 157 28.29 23.16 5.10
CA PHE A 157 29.49 22.60 4.45
C PHE A 157 30.57 23.72 4.33
N GLU A 158 31.78 23.45 4.85
CA GLU A 158 32.95 24.28 4.61
C GLU A 158 33.22 24.38 3.09
N THR A 159 33.95 25.35 2.63
CA THR A 159 34.37 25.56 1.21
C THR A 159 33.21 25.74 0.22
N SER A 160 32.27 24.81 0.14
CA SER A 160 31.15 24.94 -0.79
C SER A 160 30.08 25.91 -0.34
N ASN A 161 30.01 26.22 0.98
CA ASN A 161 28.92 26.95 1.60
C ASN A 161 27.54 26.41 1.25
N CYS A 162 27.47 25.10 0.98
CA CYS A 162 26.22 24.37 0.78
C CYS A 162 25.46 24.27 2.12
N ILE A 163 24.16 24.39 2.07
CA ILE A 163 23.25 24.12 3.16
C ILE A 163 22.41 22.90 2.79
N ARG A 164 22.35 21.94 3.70
CA ARG A 164 21.52 20.75 3.51
C ARG A 164 20.61 20.55 4.71
N PHE A 165 19.34 20.27 4.45
CA PHE A 165 18.37 19.79 5.43
C PHE A 165 18.14 18.31 5.20
N VAL A 166 18.15 17.48 6.23
CA VAL A 166 17.87 16.04 6.12
C VAL A 166 16.82 15.69 7.17
N TYR A 167 15.82 14.91 6.77
CA TYR A 167 14.71 14.54 7.63
C TYR A 167 14.77 13.07 8.01
N GLY A 168 14.50 12.79 9.30
CA GLY A 168 14.38 11.43 9.84
C GLY A 168 12.95 10.90 9.74
N ALA A 169 12.67 9.83 10.46
CA ALA A 169 11.31 9.36 10.63
C ALA A 169 10.50 10.41 11.42
N ASN A 170 9.40 10.87 10.83
CA ASN A 170 8.53 11.88 11.42
C ASN A 170 7.12 11.34 11.54
N SER A 171 6.48 11.55 12.69
CA SER A 171 5.06 11.33 12.89
C SER A 171 4.38 12.67 13.12
N LEU A 172 3.40 13.02 12.30
CA LEU A 172 2.62 14.25 12.45
C LEU A 172 1.20 13.90 12.86
N VAL A 173 0.69 14.58 13.86
CA VAL A 173 -0.71 14.48 14.27
C VAL A 173 -1.44 15.76 13.88
N SER A 174 -2.45 15.59 13.05
CA SER A 174 -3.42 16.55 12.52
C SER A 174 -3.57 17.89 13.25
N ALA A 175 -2.83 18.92 12.81
CA ALA A 175 -3.27 20.30 12.90
C ALA A 175 -2.62 21.09 11.75
N PRO A 176 -3.29 22.05 11.12
CA PRO A 176 -2.66 22.93 10.15
C PRO A 176 -1.65 23.79 10.90
N LEU A 177 -0.37 23.45 10.80
CA LEU A 177 0.71 24.15 11.46
C LEU A 177 1.46 25.00 10.43
N ASN A 178 1.72 26.24 10.78
CA ASN A 178 2.46 27.18 9.95
C ASN A 178 3.98 26.89 10.03
N THR A 179 4.41 25.71 9.59
CA THR A 179 5.82 25.36 9.55
C THR A 179 6.50 26.06 8.39
N GLN A 180 7.67 26.64 8.62
CA GLN A 180 8.45 27.33 7.63
C GLN A 180 9.76 26.59 7.38
N ILE A 181 9.99 26.20 6.13
CA ILE A 181 11.23 25.55 5.70
C ILE A 181 11.91 26.47 4.68
N GLY A 182 13.17 26.81 4.93
CA GLY A 182 13.88 27.69 4.00
C GLY A 182 15.02 28.47 4.61
N ILE A 183 15.41 29.55 3.93
CA ILE A 183 16.52 30.42 4.29
C ILE A 183 16.10 31.88 4.13
N ARG A 184 16.43 32.73 5.07
CA ARG A 184 16.33 34.18 4.98
C ARG A 184 17.72 34.80 5.02
N GLY A 185 17.99 35.71 4.12
CA GLY A 185 19.24 36.47 4.06
C GLY A 185 19.22 37.72 4.92
N THR A 186 19.91 38.79 4.48
CA THR A 186 20.12 40.01 5.21
C THR A 186 18.91 40.95 5.27
N THR A 187 17.81 40.60 4.64
CA THR A 187 16.55 41.35 4.70
C THR A 187 15.34 40.42 4.57
N ILE A 188 14.20 40.89 5.07
CA ILE A 188 12.92 40.14 4.94
C ILE A 188 12.47 39.92 3.48
N ALA A 189 13.01 40.66 2.53
CA ALA A 189 12.71 40.53 1.13
C ALA A 189 13.65 39.53 0.41
N ASP A 190 14.74 39.11 1.07
CA ASP A 190 15.73 38.18 0.55
C ASP A 190 15.60 36.83 1.23
N TYR A 191 14.78 35.92 0.63
CA TYR A 191 14.51 34.61 1.21
C TYR A 191 14.22 33.55 0.14
N ILE A 192 14.42 32.30 0.51
CA ILE A 192 13.84 31.12 -0.11
C ILE A 192 12.97 30.45 0.95
N ALA A 193 11.65 30.50 0.80
CA ALA A 193 10.72 29.69 1.59
C ALA A 193 10.11 28.62 0.68
N LEU A 194 10.04 27.40 1.18
CA LEU A 194 9.45 26.29 0.42
C LEU A 194 7.94 26.28 0.63
N GLY A 195 7.19 26.21 -0.46
CA GLY A 195 5.73 26.03 -0.47
C GLY A 195 5.36 24.60 -0.83
N ASP A 196 4.41 24.06 -0.11
CA ASP A 196 3.74 22.81 -0.48
C ASP A 196 2.25 22.92 -0.15
N THR A 197 1.39 22.73 -1.17
CA THR A 197 -0.06 22.88 -1.03
C THR A 197 -0.79 21.57 -0.87
N ALA A 198 -0.10 20.41 -0.99
CA ALA A 198 -0.75 19.12 -1.16
C ALA A 198 -0.04 17.95 -0.50
N CYS A 199 0.76 18.17 0.54
CA CYS A 199 1.58 17.10 1.16
C CYS A 199 2.59 16.45 0.19
N ASN A 200 3.04 17.21 -0.77
CA ASN A 200 3.90 16.71 -1.82
C ASN A 200 5.30 17.35 -1.70
N TRP A 201 6.08 16.86 -0.74
CA TRP A 201 7.38 17.40 -0.40
C TRP A 201 8.38 17.44 -1.54
N ALA A 202 8.24 16.58 -2.54
CA ALA A 202 9.07 16.61 -3.73
C ALA A 202 8.68 17.77 -4.69
N ASN A 203 7.48 18.31 -4.54
CA ASN A 203 7.02 19.51 -5.22
C ASN A 203 7.28 20.80 -4.43
N ALA A 204 7.97 20.70 -3.31
CA ALA A 204 8.40 21.89 -2.60
C ALA A 204 9.22 22.76 -3.56
N TYR A 205 8.74 23.94 -3.82
CA TYR A 205 9.36 24.90 -4.72
C TYR A 205 9.61 26.22 -3.98
N PRO A 206 10.63 26.99 -4.39
CA PRO A 206 10.81 28.31 -3.86
C PRO A 206 9.59 29.19 -4.14
N TYR A 207 8.93 29.63 -3.08
CA TYR A 207 7.69 30.41 -3.18
C TYR A 207 8.00 31.85 -3.59
N PRO A 208 7.43 32.37 -4.69
CA PRO A 208 7.87 33.65 -5.26
C PRO A 208 7.15 34.88 -4.69
N ALA A 209 6.23 34.75 -3.74
CA ALA A 209 5.39 35.86 -3.31
C ALA A 209 5.41 36.09 -1.80
N VAL A 210 5.55 37.34 -1.43
CA VAL A 210 5.37 37.85 -0.06
C VAL A 210 3.87 37.83 0.27
N THR A 211 3.37 36.71 0.80
CA THR A 211 2.04 36.64 1.41
C THR A 211 2.21 36.39 2.91
N THR A 212 1.44 37.07 3.73
CA THR A 212 1.44 36.92 5.19
C THR A 212 0.74 35.61 5.65
N THR A 213 0.23 34.83 4.73
CA THR A 213 -0.41 33.55 4.99
C THR A 213 0.35 32.44 4.26
N PHE A 214 0.85 31.49 5.02
CA PHE A 214 1.66 30.38 4.53
C PHE A 214 0.80 29.27 3.96
N PRO A 215 1.18 28.73 2.79
CA PRO A 215 0.54 27.54 2.25
C PRO A 215 1.15 26.22 2.75
N VAL A 216 2.00 26.22 3.76
CA VAL A 216 2.51 24.96 4.32
C VAL A 216 1.52 24.44 5.34
N SER A 217 0.47 23.81 4.88
CA SER A 217 -0.38 22.96 5.70
C SER A 217 0.30 21.59 5.79
N LEU A 218 1.10 21.39 6.86
CA LEU A 218 1.66 20.08 7.14
C LEU A 218 0.59 19.17 7.71
N SER A 219 -0.27 18.66 6.86
CA SER A 219 -1.16 17.54 7.19
C SER A 219 -0.48 16.19 7.00
N CYS A 220 0.79 16.15 6.62
CA CYS A 220 1.54 14.94 6.30
C CYS A 220 2.96 15.00 6.85
N SER A 221 3.44 13.84 7.29
CA SER A 221 4.83 13.65 7.72
C SER A 221 5.80 13.77 6.55
N MET A 222 6.95 14.40 6.81
CA MET A 222 8.06 14.42 5.87
C MET A 222 8.66 13.00 5.78
N PRO A 223 8.86 12.43 4.56
CA PRO A 223 9.46 11.11 4.42
C PRO A 223 10.85 11.04 5.05
N SER A 224 11.15 9.94 5.73
CA SER A 224 12.48 9.67 6.24
C SER A 224 13.51 9.58 5.12
N GLY A 225 14.66 10.21 5.29
CA GLY A 225 15.70 10.28 4.27
C GLY A 225 15.45 11.34 3.19
N PHE A 226 14.45 12.19 3.35
CA PHE A 226 14.25 13.33 2.47
C PHE A 226 15.28 14.43 2.76
N ALA A 227 15.80 15.10 1.73
CA ALA A 227 16.76 16.17 1.90
C ALA A 227 16.54 17.35 0.94
N PHE A 228 16.70 18.57 1.48
CA PHE A 228 16.76 19.81 0.69
C PHE A 228 18.19 20.34 0.66
N HIS A 229 18.61 20.86 -0.49
CA HIS A 229 19.92 21.42 -0.74
C HIS A 229 19.80 22.84 -1.24
N PHE A 230 20.56 23.76 -0.66
CA PHE A 230 20.64 25.15 -1.08
C PHE A 230 22.10 25.53 -1.33
N GLY A 231 22.35 26.17 -2.47
CA GLY A 231 23.70 26.57 -2.87
C GLY A 231 24.46 25.47 -3.62
N PRO A 232 25.78 25.66 -3.85
CA PRO A 232 26.61 24.75 -4.62
C PRO A 232 26.98 23.52 -3.79
N CYS A 233 26.00 22.66 -3.55
CA CYS A 233 26.19 21.38 -2.88
C CYS A 233 26.87 20.39 -3.85
N GLY A 234 28.19 20.52 -4.01
CA GLY A 234 28.96 19.68 -4.91
C GLY A 234 28.84 18.20 -4.61
N GLY A 235 28.04 17.54 -5.42
CA GLY A 235 28.07 16.12 -5.70
C GLY A 235 28.18 15.99 -7.21
N SER A 236 29.08 15.16 -7.70
CA SER A 236 29.27 14.89 -9.12
C SER A 236 27.99 14.27 -9.69
N GLY A 237 27.29 15.08 -10.44
CA GLY A 237 26.01 14.78 -11.08
C GLY A 237 24.90 15.59 -10.40
N SER A 238 24.44 16.66 -11.04
CA SER A 238 23.08 17.11 -10.88
C SER A 238 22.21 15.95 -11.35
N VAL A 239 21.85 15.05 -10.45
CA VAL A 239 20.74 14.14 -10.68
C VAL A 239 19.54 15.07 -10.64
N ASN A 240 19.05 15.47 -11.81
CA ASN A 240 17.76 16.11 -11.90
C ASN A 240 16.75 15.04 -11.50
N PHE A 241 16.39 15.01 -10.23
CA PHE A 241 15.31 14.16 -9.79
C PHE A 241 14.01 14.70 -10.39
N SER A 242 13.29 13.79 -10.98
CA SER A 242 11.99 14.05 -11.54
C SER A 242 10.94 13.33 -10.73
N TYR A 243 9.74 13.80 -10.83
CA TYR A 243 8.59 13.17 -10.22
C TYR A 243 7.51 12.97 -11.28
N LEU A 244 6.71 11.92 -11.10
CA LEU A 244 5.57 11.60 -11.93
C LEU A 244 4.32 11.66 -11.05
N THR A 245 3.29 12.36 -11.49
CA THR A 245 2.03 12.45 -10.78
C THR A 245 0.85 12.16 -11.68
N GLY A 246 -0.21 11.67 -11.10
CA GLY A 246 -1.45 11.42 -11.78
C GLY A 246 -2.57 11.10 -10.81
N SER A 247 -3.69 10.68 -11.37
CA SER A 247 -4.86 10.23 -10.61
C SER A 247 -5.41 8.94 -11.19
N VAL A 248 -6.09 8.17 -10.35
CA VAL A 248 -7.02 7.12 -10.79
C VAL A 248 -8.42 7.65 -10.52
N PHE A 249 -9.27 7.69 -11.52
CA PHE A 249 -10.56 8.39 -11.41
C PHE A 249 -11.71 7.62 -12.06
N ASN A 250 -12.94 7.93 -11.62
CA ASN A 250 -14.17 7.43 -12.22
C ASN A 250 -14.54 8.30 -13.42
N ASP A 251 -14.23 7.82 -14.61
CA ASP A 251 -14.56 8.45 -15.89
C ASP A 251 -16.03 8.18 -16.24
N VAL A 252 -16.90 9.02 -15.72
CA VAL A 252 -18.36 8.83 -15.81
C VAL A 252 -18.84 8.91 -17.27
N ASN A 253 -18.24 9.79 -18.06
CA ASN A 253 -18.63 10.03 -19.46
C ASN A 253 -17.85 9.17 -20.47
N GLY A 254 -16.79 8.47 -20.03
CA GLY A 254 -15.99 7.54 -20.83
C GLY A 254 -15.08 8.23 -21.85
N ASN A 255 -14.71 9.50 -21.64
CA ASN A 255 -13.91 10.27 -22.59
C ASN A 255 -12.38 10.08 -22.40
N GLY A 256 -11.94 9.39 -21.33
CA GLY A 256 -10.55 9.11 -21.01
C GLY A 256 -9.80 10.27 -20.34
N SER A 257 -10.47 11.38 -20.04
CA SER A 257 -9.92 12.58 -19.41
C SER A 257 -10.67 12.90 -18.15
N GLN A 258 -9.98 13.25 -17.06
CA GLN A 258 -10.66 13.59 -15.81
C GLN A 258 -11.33 14.98 -15.90
N ASP A 259 -12.64 15.01 -15.78
CA ASP A 259 -13.45 16.23 -15.75
C ASP A 259 -13.70 16.71 -14.31
N THR A 260 -14.13 17.97 -14.15
CA THR A 260 -14.27 18.64 -12.84
C THR A 260 -15.17 17.92 -11.83
N LEU A 261 -16.13 17.11 -12.29
CA LEU A 261 -17.09 16.40 -11.45
C LEU A 261 -16.79 14.89 -11.34
N GLU A 262 -15.69 14.43 -11.90
CA GLU A 262 -15.30 13.03 -11.86
C GLU A 262 -14.44 12.74 -10.64
N PRO A 263 -14.95 11.92 -9.70
CA PRO A 263 -14.24 11.69 -8.46
C PRO A 263 -13.03 10.77 -8.66
N GLY A 264 -11.98 10.99 -7.89
CA GLY A 264 -10.87 10.07 -7.78
C GLY A 264 -11.27 8.76 -7.09
N ILE A 265 -10.51 7.70 -7.38
CA ILE A 265 -10.69 6.37 -6.78
C ILE A 265 -9.54 6.12 -5.81
N PRO A 266 -9.82 6.05 -4.50
CA PRO A 266 -8.78 5.86 -3.48
C PRO A 266 -8.28 4.40 -3.42
N ASN A 267 -7.15 4.22 -2.72
CA ASN A 267 -6.55 2.92 -2.40
C ASN A 267 -6.20 2.05 -3.62
N ARG A 268 -6.03 2.67 -4.80
CA ARG A 268 -5.60 1.97 -6.01
C ARG A 268 -4.07 1.93 -6.07
N VAL A 269 -3.53 0.75 -6.35
CA VAL A 269 -2.09 0.59 -6.49
C VAL A 269 -1.66 0.89 -7.92
N VAL A 270 -0.65 1.74 -8.05
CA VAL A 270 0.01 2.08 -9.32
C VAL A 270 1.43 1.58 -9.27
N ASN A 271 1.88 0.93 -10.35
CA ASN A 271 3.24 0.43 -10.52
C ASN A 271 4.03 1.32 -11.47
N LEU A 272 5.32 1.47 -11.18
CA LEU A 272 6.29 2.21 -11.99
C LEU A 272 7.45 1.30 -12.40
N LEU A 273 7.76 1.25 -13.68
CA LEU A 273 8.91 0.55 -14.24
C LEU A 273 9.81 1.54 -15.03
N PRO A 274 11.15 1.36 -15.04
CA PRO A 274 11.92 0.37 -14.28
C PRO A 274 11.99 0.70 -12.78
N GLY A 275 12.36 -0.27 -11.97
CA GLY A 275 12.51 -0.17 -10.52
C GLY A 275 11.46 -0.96 -9.76
N ASN A 276 10.31 -1.27 -10.38
CA ASN A 276 9.21 -2.02 -9.79
C ASN A 276 8.73 -1.37 -8.48
N TYR A 277 8.53 -0.05 -8.52
CA TYR A 277 8.02 0.73 -7.40
C TYR A 277 6.50 0.79 -7.42
N TYR A 278 5.89 0.76 -6.26
CA TYR A 278 4.45 0.83 -6.07
C TYR A 278 4.08 1.99 -5.17
N VAL A 279 2.95 2.63 -5.48
CA VAL A 279 2.29 3.62 -4.61
C VAL A 279 0.79 3.40 -4.63
N SER A 280 0.10 3.72 -3.55
CA SER A 280 -1.37 3.74 -3.52
C SER A 280 -1.90 5.15 -3.74
N THR A 281 -3.11 5.26 -4.31
CA THR A 281 -3.81 6.53 -4.43
C THR A 281 -4.37 6.99 -3.09
N ASP A 282 -4.33 8.30 -2.85
CA ASP A 282 -4.92 8.97 -1.69
C ASP A 282 -6.45 9.00 -1.74
N ALA A 283 -7.10 9.65 -0.76
CA ALA A 283 -8.55 9.80 -0.70
C ALA A 283 -9.15 10.56 -1.91
N GLY A 284 -8.36 11.38 -2.59
CA GLY A 284 -8.72 12.09 -3.82
C GLY A 284 -8.39 11.32 -5.10
N GLY A 285 -7.88 10.09 -4.98
CA GLY A 285 -7.45 9.27 -6.12
C GLY A 285 -6.10 9.67 -6.70
N ASN A 286 -5.32 10.56 -6.06
CA ASN A 286 -4.05 11.05 -6.58
C ASN A 286 -2.90 10.13 -6.18
N TYR A 287 -1.88 10.06 -7.02
CA TYR A 287 -0.65 9.34 -6.73
C TYR A 287 0.59 10.11 -7.21
N ALA A 288 1.75 9.79 -6.61
CA ALA A 288 3.01 10.39 -7.01
C ALA A 288 4.19 9.43 -6.80
N PHE A 289 5.12 9.46 -7.75
CA PHE A 289 6.44 8.84 -7.64
C PHE A 289 7.50 9.91 -7.62
N PHE A 290 8.44 9.81 -6.70
CA PHE A 290 9.47 10.83 -6.45
C PHE A 290 10.87 10.29 -6.68
N PHE A 291 11.86 11.18 -6.79
CA PHE A 291 13.29 10.87 -6.86
C PHE A 291 13.67 9.97 -8.04
N LEU A 292 12.99 10.15 -9.15
CA LEU A 292 13.24 9.37 -10.36
C LEU A 292 14.41 9.94 -11.14
N ASP A 293 15.22 9.05 -11.72
CA ASP A 293 16.27 9.45 -12.65
C ASP A 293 15.64 10.11 -13.88
N SER A 294 15.89 11.41 -14.07
CA SER A 294 15.31 12.17 -15.19
C SER A 294 15.73 11.66 -16.56
N THR A 295 16.81 10.88 -16.66
CA THR A 295 17.32 10.33 -17.92
C THR A 295 16.58 9.06 -18.35
N GLN A 296 15.81 8.45 -17.45
CA GLN A 296 15.06 7.23 -17.70
C GLN A 296 13.68 7.53 -18.33
N THR A 297 13.21 6.59 -19.12
CA THR A 297 11.80 6.54 -19.53
C THR A 297 11.06 5.58 -18.61
N TYR A 298 10.02 6.08 -17.99
CA TYR A 298 9.19 5.30 -17.08
C TYR A 298 7.89 4.87 -17.72
N THR A 299 7.40 3.71 -17.32
CA THR A 299 6.07 3.23 -17.67
C THR A 299 5.26 3.00 -16.41
N LEU A 300 4.00 3.41 -16.43
CA LEU A 300 3.07 3.30 -15.32
C LEU A 300 1.91 2.41 -15.72
N SER A 301 1.47 1.58 -14.77
CA SER A 301 0.29 0.75 -14.91
C SER A 301 -0.47 0.65 -13.60
N THR A 302 -1.76 0.38 -13.66
CA THR A 302 -2.60 0.08 -12.49
C THR A 302 -3.42 -1.17 -12.76
N GLY A 303 -3.84 -1.86 -11.69
CA GLY A 303 -4.69 -3.04 -11.80
C GLY A 303 -6.10 -2.70 -12.28
N GLY A 304 -6.73 -3.63 -12.98
CA GLY A 304 -8.13 -3.53 -13.36
C GLY A 304 -9.05 -3.39 -12.14
N ILE A 305 -10.19 -2.77 -12.32
CA ILE A 305 -11.27 -2.72 -11.34
C ILE A 305 -12.37 -3.67 -11.81
N LEU A 306 -12.82 -4.54 -10.92
CA LEU A 306 -13.86 -5.52 -11.24
C LEU A 306 -15.13 -4.80 -11.72
N TYR A 307 -15.64 -5.21 -12.87
CA TYR A 307 -16.79 -4.60 -13.55
C TYR A 307 -16.63 -3.15 -14.01
N TRP A 308 -15.38 -2.72 -14.20
CA TRP A 308 -15.08 -1.42 -14.79
C TRP A 308 -14.19 -1.59 -16.02
N ASN A 309 -14.39 -0.75 -17.01
CA ASN A 309 -13.52 -0.68 -18.18
C ASN A 309 -12.51 0.46 -17.99
N GLN A 310 -11.24 0.19 -18.23
CA GLN A 310 -10.24 1.25 -18.31
C GLN A 310 -10.49 2.07 -19.58
N THR A 311 -10.66 3.38 -19.43
CA THR A 311 -10.97 4.31 -20.54
C THR A 311 -9.73 5.02 -21.05
N THR A 312 -8.70 5.19 -20.21
CA THR A 312 -7.42 5.78 -20.61
C THR A 312 -6.73 4.95 -21.69
N THR A 313 -6.33 5.63 -22.76
CA THR A 313 -5.62 5.01 -23.91
C THR A 313 -4.31 5.76 -24.17
N PRO A 314 -3.14 5.07 -24.16
CA PRO A 314 -2.95 3.63 -23.92
C PRO A 314 -3.17 3.24 -22.44
N ALA A 315 -3.48 1.96 -22.20
CA ALA A 315 -3.70 1.43 -20.83
C ALA A 315 -2.44 1.47 -19.95
N VAL A 316 -1.26 1.54 -20.54
CA VAL A 316 0.03 1.75 -19.90
C VAL A 316 0.55 3.11 -20.33
N LEU A 317 0.77 4.00 -19.35
CA LEU A 317 1.27 5.34 -19.60
C LEU A 317 2.80 5.34 -19.63
N SER A 318 3.41 6.21 -20.42
CA SER A 318 4.87 6.35 -20.50
C SER A 318 5.27 7.81 -20.41
N CYS A 319 6.32 8.08 -19.65
CA CYS A 319 6.87 9.41 -19.52
C CYS A 319 8.39 9.39 -19.38
N ASN A 320 9.06 10.32 -20.09
CA ASN A 320 10.47 10.60 -19.89
C ASN A 320 10.61 12.03 -19.35
N PRO A 321 10.98 12.19 -18.06
CA PRO A 321 11.03 13.50 -17.42
C PRO A 321 12.03 14.47 -18.05
N GLN A 322 13.05 13.99 -18.77
CA GLN A 322 14.02 14.83 -19.47
C GLN A 322 13.41 15.53 -20.68
N THR A 323 12.42 14.91 -21.33
CA THR A 323 11.88 15.37 -22.61
C THR A 323 10.49 15.96 -22.53
N GLN A 324 9.76 15.67 -21.45
CA GLN A 324 8.37 16.12 -21.26
C GLN A 324 7.99 16.27 -19.79
N SER A 325 6.94 17.03 -19.54
CA SER A 325 6.32 17.12 -18.20
C SER A 325 5.59 15.82 -17.88
N CYS A 326 5.86 15.23 -16.72
CA CYS A 326 5.30 13.95 -16.27
C CYS A 326 4.18 14.15 -15.24
N TYR A 327 3.30 15.12 -15.48
CA TYR A 327 2.13 15.40 -14.64
C TYR A 327 0.85 15.00 -15.38
N GLY A 328 -0.19 14.71 -14.60
CA GLY A 328 -1.49 14.35 -15.15
C GLY A 328 -1.47 13.01 -15.90
N LEU A 329 -0.66 12.07 -15.44
CA LEU A 329 -0.64 10.70 -15.92
C LEU A 329 -1.82 9.94 -15.34
N ASN A 330 -3.02 10.19 -15.83
CA ASN A 330 -4.26 9.78 -15.21
C ASN A 330 -4.79 8.48 -15.81
N PHE A 331 -5.34 7.61 -14.94
CA PHE A 331 -6.02 6.37 -15.31
C PHE A 331 -7.52 6.51 -15.06
N GLY A 332 -8.30 6.59 -16.13
CA GLY A 332 -9.76 6.62 -16.08
C GLY A 332 -10.36 5.23 -16.12
N PHE A 333 -11.40 5.02 -15.33
CA PHE A 333 -12.18 3.80 -15.31
C PHE A 333 -13.66 4.13 -15.36
N GLN A 334 -14.41 3.46 -16.25
CA GLN A 334 -15.84 3.60 -16.37
C GLN A 334 -16.56 2.35 -15.89
N GLN A 335 -17.56 2.53 -15.06
CA GLN A 335 -18.41 1.44 -14.55
C GLN A 335 -19.19 0.74 -15.66
N LEU A 336 -19.22 -0.59 -15.65
CA LEU A 336 -20.22 -1.34 -16.42
C LEU A 336 -21.60 -1.08 -15.81
N PRO A 337 -22.64 -0.81 -16.61
CA PRO A 337 -23.96 -0.49 -16.08
C PRO A 337 -24.65 -1.72 -15.46
N ASN A 338 -25.39 -1.50 -14.38
CA ASN A 338 -26.33 -2.46 -13.78
C ASN A 338 -25.72 -3.81 -13.37
N VAL A 339 -24.51 -3.79 -12.82
CA VAL A 339 -23.90 -4.99 -12.21
C VAL A 339 -24.30 -5.05 -10.75
N HIS A 340 -24.96 -6.13 -10.36
CA HIS A 340 -25.33 -6.47 -8.99
C HIS A 340 -24.31 -7.46 -8.45
N GLU A 341 -23.53 -7.07 -7.50
CA GLU A 341 -22.47 -7.91 -6.91
C GLU A 341 -22.16 -7.44 -5.51
N VAL A 342 -22.45 -8.26 -4.53
CA VAL A 342 -22.05 -8.05 -3.14
C VAL A 342 -21.28 -9.27 -2.65
N SER A 343 -20.44 -9.08 -1.69
CA SER A 343 -19.73 -10.17 -1.02
C SER A 343 -19.78 -10.01 0.48
N VAL A 344 -19.60 -11.10 1.19
CA VAL A 344 -19.53 -11.12 2.65
C VAL A 344 -18.24 -11.82 3.08
N SER A 345 -17.61 -11.30 4.13
CA SER A 345 -16.44 -11.90 4.76
C SER A 345 -16.53 -11.84 6.27
N CYS A 346 -15.98 -12.84 6.93
CA CYS A 346 -15.84 -12.92 8.37
C CYS A 346 -14.58 -13.74 8.67
N PRO A 347 -13.61 -13.22 9.43
CA PRO A 347 -12.43 -13.99 9.79
C PRO A 347 -12.82 -15.25 10.55
N ASN A 348 -12.15 -16.36 10.25
CA ASN A 348 -12.43 -17.66 10.83
C ASN A 348 -11.37 -18.03 11.88
N TRP A 349 -11.36 -17.33 13.00
CA TRP A 349 -10.43 -17.63 14.12
C TRP A 349 -11.00 -18.66 15.09
N GLY A 350 -10.16 -19.15 16.01
CA GLY A 350 -10.54 -20.19 16.94
C GLY A 350 -11.52 -19.70 18.02
N ALA A 351 -12.34 -20.60 18.53
CA ALA A 351 -13.35 -20.37 19.55
C ALA A 351 -12.86 -20.80 20.95
N LYS A 352 -13.06 -19.94 21.97
CA LYS A 352 -12.71 -20.24 23.37
C LYS A 352 -13.96 -20.54 24.20
N PRO A 353 -14.12 -21.77 24.75
CA PRO A 353 -15.27 -22.12 25.57
C PRO A 353 -15.46 -21.17 26.76
N GLY A 354 -16.67 -20.63 26.90
CA GLY A 354 -17.06 -19.77 28.00
C GLY A 354 -16.48 -18.35 27.97
N GLN A 355 -15.85 -17.90 26.86
CA GLN A 355 -15.38 -16.54 26.72
C GLN A 355 -16.06 -15.84 25.52
N PRO A 356 -16.48 -14.57 25.66
CA PRO A 356 -17.05 -13.81 24.57
C PRO A 356 -16.06 -13.65 23.41
N GLU A 357 -16.53 -13.83 22.19
CA GLU A 357 -15.76 -13.70 20.97
C GLU A 357 -16.28 -12.57 20.10
N PRO A 358 -15.43 -11.65 19.64
CA PRO A 358 -15.79 -10.71 18.59
C PRO A 358 -15.73 -11.41 17.23
N MET A 359 -16.78 -11.27 16.44
CA MET A 359 -16.87 -11.76 15.06
C MET A 359 -17.17 -10.58 14.14
N PRO A 360 -16.15 -9.97 13.56
CA PRO A 360 -16.34 -8.87 12.62
C PRO A 360 -16.81 -9.40 11.27
N ILE A 361 -18.02 -9.03 10.91
CA ILE A 361 -18.60 -9.30 9.59
C ILE A 361 -18.39 -8.07 8.71
N SER A 362 -17.76 -8.23 7.56
CA SER A 362 -17.65 -7.20 6.54
C SER A 362 -18.46 -7.61 5.31
N PHE A 363 -19.17 -6.66 4.71
CA PHE A 363 -19.89 -6.87 3.46
C PHE A 363 -19.60 -5.70 2.52
N GLN A 364 -19.40 -6.00 1.24
CA GLN A 364 -18.95 -5.01 0.25
C GLN A 364 -19.79 -5.09 -1.02
N ASN A 365 -20.13 -3.94 -1.57
CA ASN A 365 -20.69 -3.83 -2.91
C ASN A 365 -19.54 -3.76 -3.92
N ASN A 366 -19.27 -4.87 -4.57
CA ASN A 366 -18.26 -4.98 -5.64
C ASN A 366 -18.84 -4.66 -7.02
N GLY A 367 -20.16 -4.50 -7.10
CA GLY A 367 -20.89 -4.18 -8.32
C GLY A 367 -20.87 -2.70 -8.67
N THR A 368 -21.76 -2.32 -9.56
CA THR A 368 -21.93 -0.95 -10.05
C THR A 368 -23.35 -0.40 -9.81
N SER A 369 -24.22 -1.22 -9.26
CA SER A 369 -25.56 -0.84 -8.79
C SER A 369 -25.55 -0.58 -7.28
N THR A 370 -26.41 0.29 -6.79
CA THR A 370 -26.62 0.47 -5.35
C THR A 370 -27.46 -0.67 -4.80
N GLU A 371 -27.01 -1.29 -3.70
CA GLU A 371 -27.61 -2.49 -3.14
C GLU A 371 -28.29 -2.23 -1.79
N SER A 372 -29.34 -3.00 -1.52
CA SER A 372 -30.04 -3.01 -0.24
C SER A 372 -30.64 -4.40 -0.03
N ASP A 373 -30.28 -5.03 1.09
CA ASP A 373 -30.79 -6.39 1.39
C ASP A 373 -30.58 -6.77 2.86
N THR A 374 -30.65 -8.08 3.13
CA THR A 374 -30.56 -8.68 4.46
C THR A 374 -29.31 -9.55 4.56
N ILE A 375 -28.61 -9.41 5.67
CA ILE A 375 -27.51 -10.29 6.08
C ILE A 375 -28.08 -11.23 7.14
N THR A 376 -27.85 -12.54 6.95
CA THR A 376 -28.33 -13.59 7.84
C THR A 376 -27.14 -14.38 8.37
N PHE A 377 -27.04 -14.49 9.70
CA PHE A 377 -26.08 -15.34 10.38
C PHE A 377 -26.81 -16.47 11.10
N VAL A 378 -26.48 -17.71 10.76
CA VAL A 378 -26.97 -18.90 11.45
C VAL A 378 -25.83 -19.46 12.28
N MET A 379 -25.87 -19.23 13.59
CA MET A 379 -24.82 -19.66 14.51
C MET A 379 -24.93 -21.14 14.88
N ASP A 380 -23.79 -21.75 15.19
CA ASP A 380 -23.74 -23.11 15.75
C ASP A 380 -24.61 -23.20 17.01
N PRO A 381 -25.28 -24.35 17.27
CA PRO A 381 -26.09 -24.55 18.49
C PRO A 381 -25.34 -24.32 19.82
N LEU A 382 -24.02 -24.46 19.82
CA LEU A 382 -23.20 -24.20 21.02
C LEU A 382 -22.82 -22.71 21.18
N TYR A 383 -23.29 -21.83 20.30
CA TYR A 383 -23.15 -20.39 20.48
C TYR A 383 -24.39 -19.77 21.12
N SER A 384 -24.15 -18.80 22.00
CA SER A 384 -25.14 -17.85 22.47
C SER A 384 -24.86 -16.46 21.97
N PHE A 385 -25.90 -15.75 21.53
CA PHE A 385 -25.77 -14.34 21.13
C PHE A 385 -25.61 -13.43 22.34
N ILE A 386 -24.61 -12.54 22.32
CA ILE A 386 -24.41 -11.52 23.35
C ILE A 386 -24.94 -10.17 22.86
N SER A 387 -24.36 -9.65 21.79
CA SER A 387 -24.67 -8.33 21.24
C SER A 387 -24.15 -8.18 19.81
N SER A 388 -24.58 -7.15 19.11
CA SER A 388 -23.93 -6.70 17.88
C SER A 388 -24.05 -5.19 17.70
N ASN A 389 -23.12 -4.62 16.94
CA ASN A 389 -23.18 -3.24 16.49
C ASN A 389 -22.99 -3.21 14.95
N PRO A 390 -24.03 -2.78 14.18
CA PRO A 390 -25.37 -2.36 14.62
C PRO A 390 -26.18 -3.49 15.26
N ALA A 391 -27.22 -3.11 16.00
CA ALA A 391 -28.15 -4.08 16.57
C ALA A 391 -28.89 -4.86 15.47
N PRO A 392 -29.23 -6.14 15.66
CA PRO A 392 -29.94 -6.92 14.67
C PRO A 392 -31.39 -6.46 14.53
N VAL A 393 -31.95 -6.61 13.34
CA VAL A 393 -33.37 -6.34 13.08
C VAL A 393 -34.25 -7.50 13.55
N SER A 394 -33.69 -8.71 13.62
CA SER A 394 -34.36 -9.89 14.15
C SER A 394 -33.37 -10.90 14.73
N GLN A 395 -33.79 -11.62 15.78
CA GLN A 395 -33.13 -12.75 16.36
C GLN A 395 -34.15 -13.82 16.73
N SER A 396 -34.01 -15.02 16.19
CA SER A 396 -34.89 -16.14 16.49
C SER A 396 -34.10 -17.45 16.54
N GLY A 397 -34.02 -18.04 17.73
CA GLY A 397 -33.18 -19.22 17.93
C GLY A 397 -31.72 -18.96 17.57
N GLN A 398 -31.18 -19.72 16.65
CA GLN A 398 -29.80 -19.60 16.16
C GLN A 398 -29.64 -18.63 14.98
N THR A 399 -30.71 -17.97 14.53
CA THR A 399 -30.69 -17.08 13.37
C THR A 399 -30.72 -15.62 13.80
N ILE A 400 -29.78 -14.84 13.30
CA ILE A 400 -29.66 -13.39 13.53
C ILE A 400 -29.68 -12.69 12.16
N GLN A 401 -30.39 -11.56 12.06
CA GLN A 401 -30.52 -10.84 10.81
C GLN A 401 -30.26 -9.34 10.98
N TRP A 402 -29.60 -8.75 9.99
CA TRP A 402 -29.40 -7.32 9.83
C TRP A 402 -29.86 -6.92 8.43
N THR A 403 -30.23 -5.66 8.26
CA THR A 403 -30.50 -5.07 6.96
C THR A 403 -29.52 -3.96 6.65
N TYR A 404 -29.11 -3.86 5.41
CA TYR A 404 -28.39 -2.70 4.90
C TYR A 404 -29.19 -2.03 3.77
N SER A 405 -28.98 -0.74 3.58
CA SER A 405 -29.67 0.05 2.56
C SER A 405 -28.72 1.05 1.91
N ASN A 406 -28.94 1.27 0.61
CA ASN A 406 -28.19 2.23 -0.19
C ASN A 406 -26.66 2.02 -0.15
N LEU A 407 -26.21 0.77 -0.12
CA LEU A 407 -24.79 0.45 -0.21
C LEU A 407 -24.29 0.79 -1.63
N ALA A 408 -23.58 1.89 -1.76
CA ALA A 408 -23.08 2.38 -3.04
C ALA A 408 -21.96 1.48 -3.60
N PRO A 409 -21.70 1.49 -4.91
CA PRO A 409 -20.56 0.80 -5.52
C PRO A 409 -19.24 1.11 -4.81
N GLY A 410 -18.49 0.05 -4.48
CA GLY A 410 -17.22 0.13 -3.74
C GLY A 410 -17.36 0.37 -2.23
N GLN A 411 -18.56 0.61 -1.72
CA GLN A 411 -18.79 0.82 -0.30
C GLN A 411 -18.75 -0.49 0.47
N THR A 412 -18.15 -0.46 1.68
CA THR A 412 -18.13 -1.54 2.64
C THR A 412 -18.96 -1.20 3.87
N GLY A 413 -19.74 -2.17 4.36
CA GLY A 413 -20.40 -2.10 5.66
C GLY A 413 -19.78 -3.11 6.63
N THR A 414 -19.90 -2.87 7.92
CA THR A 414 -19.38 -3.75 8.96
C THR A 414 -20.42 -4.00 10.04
N ILE A 415 -20.40 -5.21 10.60
CA ILE A 415 -21.17 -5.61 11.78
C ILE A 415 -20.18 -6.24 12.75
N MET A 416 -20.04 -5.68 13.95
CA MET A 416 -19.30 -6.32 15.02
C MET A 416 -20.27 -7.20 15.82
N LEU A 417 -20.18 -8.51 15.68
CA LEU A 417 -21.00 -9.50 16.34
C LEU A 417 -20.22 -10.07 17.54
N TYR A 418 -20.86 -10.24 18.68
CA TYR A 418 -20.29 -10.88 19.86
C TYR A 418 -21.10 -12.13 20.22
N LEU A 419 -20.41 -13.26 20.23
CA LEU A 419 -20.95 -14.58 20.57
C LEU A 419 -20.26 -15.15 21.80
N LEU A 420 -20.94 -16.05 22.51
CA LEU A 420 -20.38 -16.79 23.62
C LEU A 420 -20.44 -18.29 23.30
N PRO A 421 -19.30 -18.95 23.08
CA PRO A 421 -19.22 -20.40 22.97
C PRO A 421 -19.59 -21.05 24.29
N ASP A 422 -20.34 -22.14 24.24
CA ASP A 422 -20.71 -22.90 25.44
C ASP A 422 -19.45 -23.40 26.18
N SER A 423 -19.44 -23.28 27.51
CA SER A 423 -18.31 -23.70 28.33
C SER A 423 -18.05 -25.21 28.28
N THR A 424 -19.02 -26.00 27.83
CA THR A 424 -18.91 -27.45 27.63
C THR A 424 -18.42 -27.86 26.25
N ALA A 425 -18.15 -26.89 25.35
CA ALA A 425 -17.64 -27.15 24.00
C ALA A 425 -16.29 -27.89 24.05
N VAL A 426 -16.18 -28.98 23.31
CA VAL A 426 -15.04 -29.91 23.38
C VAL A 426 -13.88 -29.43 22.55
N LEU A 427 -12.70 -29.28 23.16
CA LEU A 427 -11.47 -28.89 22.50
C LEU A 427 -11.13 -29.82 21.31
N GLY A 428 -10.68 -29.20 20.21
CA GLY A 428 -10.35 -29.92 18.98
C GLY A 428 -11.54 -30.19 18.06
N ASN A 429 -12.78 -29.94 18.48
CA ASN A 429 -13.96 -29.94 17.64
C ASN A 429 -14.16 -28.59 16.96
N PHE A 430 -15.12 -28.49 16.04
CA PHE A 430 -15.43 -27.28 15.31
C PHE A 430 -16.84 -26.78 15.64
N LEU A 431 -16.99 -25.46 15.72
CA LEU A 431 -18.26 -24.77 15.68
C LEU A 431 -18.56 -24.36 14.24
N ASN A 432 -19.76 -24.69 13.78
CA ASN A 432 -20.15 -24.53 12.38
C ASN A 432 -21.26 -23.48 12.27
N SER A 433 -20.93 -22.34 11.69
CA SER A 433 -21.87 -21.23 11.46
C SER A 433 -21.94 -20.90 9.98
N THR A 434 -23.05 -20.30 9.56
CA THR A 434 -23.20 -19.87 8.15
C THR A 434 -23.61 -18.40 8.11
N LEU A 435 -22.89 -17.62 7.33
CA LEU A 435 -23.18 -16.22 7.04
C LEU A 435 -23.63 -16.10 5.60
N THR A 436 -24.75 -15.42 5.38
CA THR A 436 -25.33 -15.25 4.03
C THR A 436 -25.73 -13.80 3.81
N ILE A 437 -25.39 -13.27 2.65
CA ILE A 437 -25.94 -12.05 2.09
C ILE A 437 -26.70 -12.43 0.82
N ALA A 438 -27.90 -11.95 0.59
CA ALA A 438 -28.78 -12.50 -0.42
C ALA A 438 -29.36 -11.43 -1.35
N PRO A 439 -28.55 -10.74 -2.18
CA PRO A 439 -29.06 -9.77 -3.15
C PRO A 439 -29.80 -10.48 -4.28
N LEU A 440 -30.74 -9.77 -4.86
CA LEU A 440 -31.46 -10.24 -6.05
C LEU A 440 -30.55 -10.08 -7.29
N ASN A 441 -30.33 -11.16 -8.05
CA ASN A 441 -29.53 -11.16 -9.29
C ASN A 441 -28.02 -10.91 -9.13
N ASP A 442 -27.41 -11.38 -8.05
CA ASP A 442 -25.97 -11.31 -7.85
C ASP A 442 -25.18 -12.02 -8.96
N THR A 443 -24.08 -11.40 -9.38
CA THR A 443 -23.26 -11.90 -10.50
C THR A 443 -22.42 -13.11 -10.11
N ILE A 444 -21.95 -13.17 -8.85
CA ILE A 444 -21.15 -14.28 -8.30
C ILE A 444 -21.79 -14.80 -6.99
N PRO A 445 -22.90 -15.54 -7.05
CA PRO A 445 -23.61 -15.98 -5.84
C PRO A 445 -22.77 -16.84 -4.87
N GLY A 446 -21.63 -17.35 -5.32
CA GLY A 446 -20.74 -18.17 -4.49
C GLY A 446 -20.04 -17.42 -3.37
N ASN A 447 -19.81 -16.12 -3.49
CA ASN A 447 -19.18 -15.29 -2.46
C ASN A 447 -20.19 -14.64 -1.50
N ASN A 448 -21.47 -14.96 -1.66
CA ASN A 448 -22.58 -14.50 -0.82
C ASN A 448 -22.84 -15.43 0.37
N ILE A 449 -22.18 -16.57 0.41
CA ILE A 449 -22.34 -17.57 1.46
C ILE A 449 -20.97 -17.94 2.00
N LEU A 450 -20.80 -17.74 3.29
CA LEU A 450 -19.58 -18.12 4.01
C LEU A 450 -19.91 -19.16 5.08
N ASN A 451 -19.29 -20.34 4.97
CA ASN A 451 -19.36 -21.37 5.98
C ASN A 451 -18.14 -21.26 6.91
N LEU A 452 -18.37 -20.95 8.14
CA LEU A 452 -17.35 -20.81 9.17
C LEU A 452 -17.17 -22.12 9.90
N HIS A 453 -15.93 -22.59 10.04
CA HIS A 453 -15.53 -23.80 10.76
C HIS A 453 -14.50 -23.40 11.82
N GLN A 454 -14.96 -22.94 12.99
CA GLN A 454 -14.11 -22.39 14.03
C GLN A 454 -13.61 -23.50 14.98
N LEU A 455 -12.30 -23.69 15.02
CA LEU A 455 -11.68 -24.68 15.91
C LEU A 455 -11.85 -24.27 17.37
N ILE A 456 -12.36 -25.19 18.21
CA ILE A 456 -12.46 -24.97 19.65
C ILE A 456 -11.07 -25.15 20.27
N THR A 457 -10.52 -24.08 20.86
CA THR A 457 -9.17 -24.02 21.43
C THR A 457 -9.14 -23.26 22.75
N LEU A 458 -8.09 -23.44 23.57
CA LEU A 458 -7.90 -22.70 24.81
C LEU A 458 -6.96 -21.50 24.68
N ALA A 459 -6.07 -21.53 23.70
CA ALA A 459 -5.08 -20.49 23.51
C ALA A 459 -4.98 -20.14 22.02
N TRP A 460 -5.02 -18.88 21.71
CA TRP A 460 -4.71 -18.31 20.41
C TRP A 460 -3.94 -17.00 20.61
N ASP A 461 -3.12 -16.65 19.63
CA ASP A 461 -2.37 -15.41 19.68
C ASP A 461 -3.34 -14.25 19.37
N PRO A 462 -3.48 -13.25 20.24
CA PRO A 462 -4.33 -12.11 20.00
C PRO A 462 -3.79 -11.19 18.86
N ASN A 463 -2.57 -11.41 18.42
CA ASN A 463 -1.93 -10.68 17.32
C ASN A 463 -1.59 -11.68 16.20
N GLU A 464 -2.59 -12.11 15.47
CA GLU A 464 -2.47 -13.16 14.45
C GLU A 464 -2.79 -12.66 13.05
N LYS A 465 -2.27 -13.40 12.07
CA LYS A 465 -2.61 -13.23 10.65
C LYS A 465 -3.20 -14.52 10.10
N LEU A 466 -4.32 -14.37 9.41
CA LEU A 466 -5.03 -15.47 8.74
C LEU A 466 -4.97 -15.27 7.23
N ALA A 467 -4.99 -16.38 6.51
CA ALA A 467 -5.09 -16.44 5.04
C ALA A 467 -6.25 -17.36 4.64
N GLU A 468 -7.13 -16.90 3.76
CA GLU A 468 -8.24 -17.68 3.25
C GLU A 468 -8.30 -17.55 1.70
N PRO A 469 -8.17 -18.64 0.95
CA PRO A 469 -7.88 -20.00 1.40
C PRO A 469 -6.46 -20.15 1.97
N SER A 470 -6.27 -21.12 2.88
CA SER A 470 -4.98 -21.49 3.45
C SER A 470 -4.46 -22.81 2.84
N GLY A 471 -3.14 -23.02 2.91
CA GLY A 471 -2.51 -24.26 2.43
C GLY A 471 -2.32 -24.30 0.92
N GLU A 472 -2.73 -25.41 0.28
CA GLU A 472 -2.53 -25.61 -1.17
C GLU A 472 -3.56 -24.81 -1.99
N ILE A 473 -3.07 -24.02 -2.96
CA ILE A 473 -3.87 -23.14 -3.82
C ILE A 473 -3.36 -23.19 -5.28
N GLU A 474 -4.19 -22.80 -6.22
CA GLU A 474 -3.80 -22.63 -7.63
C GLU A 474 -3.14 -21.25 -7.86
N ALA A 475 -2.26 -21.15 -8.86
CA ALA A 475 -1.70 -19.87 -9.29
C ALA A 475 -2.81 -18.93 -9.81
N GLY A 476 -2.79 -17.65 -9.43
CA GLY A 476 -3.84 -16.68 -9.73
C GLY A 476 -4.99 -16.66 -8.72
N THR A 477 -4.94 -17.51 -7.68
CA THR A 477 -5.95 -17.51 -6.61
C THR A 477 -5.92 -16.20 -5.84
N GLU A 478 -7.08 -15.67 -5.52
CA GLU A 478 -7.23 -14.52 -4.61
C GLU A 478 -7.21 -15.02 -3.16
N ILE A 479 -6.31 -14.45 -2.38
CA ILE A 479 -6.15 -14.75 -0.95
C ILE A 479 -6.68 -13.55 -0.15
N TYR A 480 -7.52 -13.84 0.82
CA TYR A 480 -8.02 -12.88 1.81
C TYR A 480 -7.13 -12.98 3.03
N TYR A 481 -6.39 -11.92 3.33
CA TYR A 481 -5.64 -11.81 4.57
C TYR A 481 -6.42 -11.01 5.59
N THR A 482 -6.46 -11.51 6.83
CA THR A 482 -6.98 -10.77 7.98
C THR A 482 -5.89 -10.71 9.05
N ILE A 483 -5.57 -9.50 9.49
CA ILE A 483 -4.62 -9.26 10.56
C ILE A 483 -5.41 -8.75 11.75
N HIS A 484 -5.43 -9.55 12.82
CA HIS A 484 -6.04 -9.22 14.09
C HIS A 484 -5.00 -8.68 15.05
N PHE A 485 -5.38 -7.72 15.88
CA PHE A 485 -4.54 -7.19 16.94
C PHE A 485 -5.35 -6.89 18.18
N GLN A 486 -4.70 -7.04 19.34
CA GLN A 486 -5.29 -6.73 20.64
C GLN A 486 -4.30 -5.92 21.47
N ASN A 487 -4.76 -4.86 22.10
CA ASN A 487 -4.00 -4.15 23.11
C ASN A 487 -4.00 -4.93 24.42
N THR A 488 -2.96 -5.74 24.62
CA THR A 488 -2.71 -6.50 25.86
C THR A 488 -1.83 -5.74 26.85
N GLY A 489 -1.60 -4.45 26.62
CA GLY A 489 -0.86 -3.56 27.51
C GLY A 489 -1.61 -3.22 28.79
N ASN A 490 -1.29 -2.10 29.39
CA ASN A 490 -1.87 -1.60 30.64
C ASN A 490 -2.37 -0.15 30.52
N ALA A 491 -2.48 0.35 29.29
CA ALA A 491 -3.00 1.68 28.95
C ALA A 491 -3.63 1.65 27.56
N THR A 492 -4.51 2.60 27.28
CA THR A 492 -5.10 2.82 25.98
C THR A 492 -4.01 3.12 24.95
N ALA A 493 -4.05 2.50 23.77
CA ALA A 493 -3.20 2.83 22.64
C ALA A 493 -3.87 3.93 21.82
N ASP A 494 -3.14 5.01 21.58
CA ASP A 494 -3.63 6.15 20.80
C ASP A 494 -3.70 5.81 19.30
N ASN A 495 -2.69 5.11 18.79
CA ASN A 495 -2.59 4.72 17.39
C ASN A 495 -2.14 3.26 17.27
N VAL A 496 -2.57 2.61 16.19
CA VAL A 496 -2.06 1.29 15.81
C VAL A 496 -1.63 1.34 14.36
N THR A 497 -0.42 0.87 14.05
CA THR A 497 0.07 0.71 12.68
C THR A 497 0.38 -0.75 12.40
N VAL A 498 -0.21 -1.29 11.36
CA VAL A 498 0.10 -2.63 10.85
C VAL A 498 0.96 -2.49 9.60
N LEU A 499 2.14 -3.11 9.63
CA LEU A 499 3.09 -3.15 8.52
C LEU A 499 3.16 -4.57 7.97
N ASP A 500 2.81 -4.74 6.72
CA ASP A 500 2.78 -6.04 6.05
C ASP A 500 3.68 -6.02 4.82
N THR A 501 4.77 -6.79 4.88
CA THR A 501 5.67 -6.95 3.73
C THR A 501 5.16 -8.10 2.88
N LEU A 502 4.54 -7.76 1.77
CA LEU A 502 3.89 -8.71 0.87
C LEU A 502 4.93 -9.54 0.10
N ASP A 503 4.65 -10.83 -0.08
CA ASP A 503 5.50 -11.75 -0.84
C ASP A 503 5.61 -11.31 -2.32
N ALA A 504 6.78 -11.51 -2.92
CA ALA A 504 7.04 -11.15 -4.32
C ALA A 504 6.18 -11.94 -5.34
N ASP A 505 5.63 -13.08 -4.92
CA ASP A 505 4.75 -13.92 -5.73
C ASP A 505 3.27 -13.47 -5.69
N LEU A 506 2.98 -12.34 -5.01
CA LEU A 506 1.68 -11.69 -4.99
C LEU A 506 1.59 -10.59 -6.06
N ASP A 507 0.46 -10.50 -6.74
CA ASP A 507 0.15 -9.41 -7.68
C ASP A 507 -0.33 -8.17 -6.92
N LEU A 508 0.60 -7.27 -6.61
CA LEU A 508 0.31 -6.05 -5.84
C LEU A 508 -0.72 -5.14 -6.52
N LEU A 509 -0.87 -5.22 -7.85
CA LEU A 509 -1.89 -4.45 -8.58
C LEU A 509 -3.32 -4.99 -8.36
N SER A 510 -3.45 -6.22 -7.89
CA SER A 510 -4.73 -6.83 -7.53
C SER A 510 -5.20 -6.49 -6.12
N PHE A 511 -4.40 -5.75 -5.34
CA PHE A 511 -4.71 -5.42 -3.94
C PHE A 511 -6.05 -4.71 -3.81
N ARG A 512 -6.86 -5.14 -2.83
CA ARG A 512 -8.15 -4.52 -2.43
C ARG A 512 -8.28 -4.51 -0.91
N LEU A 513 -8.51 -3.34 -0.34
CA LEU A 513 -8.91 -3.24 1.07
C LEU A 513 -10.35 -3.75 1.21
N ILE A 514 -10.58 -4.74 2.07
CA ILE A 514 -11.90 -5.38 2.27
C ILE A 514 -12.62 -4.76 3.46
N GLY A 515 -11.93 -4.53 4.56
CA GLY A 515 -12.55 -3.94 5.74
C GLY A 515 -11.58 -3.77 6.91
N SER A 516 -12.04 -3.04 7.91
CA SER A 516 -11.30 -2.81 9.15
C SER A 516 -12.27 -2.55 10.30
N SER A 517 -11.81 -2.80 11.52
CA SER A 517 -12.60 -2.56 12.75
C SER A 517 -12.83 -1.07 13.02
N HIS A 518 -11.90 -0.23 12.61
CA HIS A 518 -11.89 1.22 12.83
C HIS A 518 -11.48 1.93 11.53
N PRO A 519 -11.69 3.24 11.41
CA PRO A 519 -11.20 4.00 10.27
C PRO A 519 -9.70 3.78 10.07
N VAL A 520 -9.29 3.36 8.88
CA VAL A 520 -7.92 3.01 8.56
C VAL A 520 -7.40 3.86 7.40
N HIS A 521 -6.17 4.33 7.51
CA HIS A 521 -5.43 4.95 6.42
C HIS A 521 -4.49 3.91 5.81
N PHE A 522 -4.66 3.62 4.54
CA PHE A 522 -3.86 2.65 3.81
C PHE A 522 -2.85 3.35 2.90
N VAL A 523 -1.62 2.85 2.92
CA VAL A 523 -0.55 3.26 2.01
C VAL A 523 0.19 2.02 1.51
N MET A 524 0.41 1.94 0.19
CA MET A 524 1.34 0.98 -0.41
C MET A 524 2.57 1.75 -0.87
N GLU A 525 3.75 1.32 -0.46
CA GLU A 525 5.00 1.99 -0.81
C GLU A 525 6.12 1.02 -1.22
N GLY A 526 7.05 1.55 -2.01
CA GLY A 526 8.29 0.86 -2.36
C GLY A 526 8.07 -0.43 -3.14
N SER A 527 8.66 -1.51 -2.66
CA SER A 527 8.61 -2.84 -3.29
C SER A 527 7.49 -3.75 -2.79
N GLY A 528 6.46 -3.21 -2.15
CA GLY A 528 5.30 -3.98 -1.69
C GLY A 528 5.12 -4.01 -0.17
N ILE A 529 5.37 -2.90 0.51
CA ILE A 529 5.01 -2.72 1.91
C ILE A 529 3.61 -2.13 1.99
N ALA A 530 2.67 -2.90 2.52
CA ALA A 530 1.31 -2.46 2.82
C ALA A 530 1.28 -1.95 4.27
N GLN A 531 1.02 -0.66 4.44
CA GLN A 531 0.88 -0.01 5.74
C GLN A 531 -0.57 0.36 5.99
N PHE A 532 -1.08 -0.03 7.15
CA PHE A 532 -2.44 0.29 7.62
C PHE A 532 -2.32 1.03 8.94
N THR A 533 -2.69 2.30 8.96
CA THR A 533 -2.57 3.14 10.15
C THR A 533 -3.95 3.54 10.68
N PHE A 534 -4.21 3.22 11.92
CA PHE A 534 -5.40 3.58 12.68
C PHE A 534 -5.07 4.78 13.56
N TYR A 535 -5.27 5.97 13.03
CA TYR A 535 -5.03 7.21 13.75
C TYR A 535 -6.10 7.45 14.82
N ASN A 536 -5.66 7.82 16.02
CA ASN A 536 -6.54 8.15 17.14
C ASN A 536 -7.58 7.06 17.43
N ILE A 537 -7.17 5.80 17.32
CA ILE A 537 -8.03 4.63 17.52
C ILE A 537 -8.55 4.53 18.95
N GLN A 538 -7.78 5.04 19.93
CA GLN A 538 -8.10 5.02 21.37
C GLN A 538 -8.44 3.60 21.86
N LEU A 539 -7.63 2.61 21.44
CA LEU A 539 -7.85 1.20 21.70
C LEU A 539 -7.60 0.88 23.18
N PRO A 540 -8.62 0.58 23.99
CA PRO A 540 -8.44 0.31 25.41
C PRO A 540 -7.56 -0.93 25.62
N ASP A 541 -6.94 -1.04 26.79
CA ASP A 541 -6.26 -2.29 27.18
C ASP A 541 -7.25 -3.40 27.54
N SER A 542 -6.81 -4.64 27.38
CA SER A 542 -7.65 -5.83 27.59
C SER A 542 -8.08 -6.03 29.06
N GLY A 543 -7.42 -5.38 30.02
CA GLY A 543 -7.81 -5.38 31.42
C GLY A 543 -8.94 -4.39 31.71
N ALA A 544 -9.02 -3.29 30.97
CA ALA A 544 -10.06 -2.28 31.08
C ALA A 544 -11.33 -2.67 30.31
N ASP A 545 -11.16 -3.10 29.05
CA ASP A 545 -12.25 -3.55 28.17
C ASP A 545 -11.76 -4.67 27.24
N LEU A 546 -12.03 -5.91 27.61
CA LEU A 546 -11.58 -7.08 26.83
C LEU A 546 -12.16 -7.08 25.41
N ALA A 547 -13.41 -6.69 25.22
CA ALA A 547 -14.08 -6.66 23.93
C ALA A 547 -13.57 -5.49 23.07
N GLY A 548 -13.51 -4.28 23.64
CA GLY A 548 -13.08 -3.09 22.96
C GLY A 548 -11.58 -3.02 22.67
N SER A 549 -10.75 -3.88 23.33
CA SER A 549 -9.29 -3.90 23.11
C SER A 549 -8.85 -4.51 21.78
N ASN A 550 -9.79 -4.98 20.95
CA ASN A 550 -9.52 -5.72 19.72
C ASN A 550 -9.70 -4.85 18.48
N GLY A 551 -8.84 -5.07 17.48
CA GLY A 551 -8.97 -4.49 16.17
C GLY A 551 -8.53 -5.46 15.07
N TYR A 552 -8.89 -5.15 13.83
CA TYR A 552 -8.47 -5.92 12.66
C TYR A 552 -8.42 -5.05 11.40
N VAL A 553 -7.67 -5.55 10.41
CA VAL A 553 -7.74 -5.13 9.01
C VAL A 553 -7.76 -6.36 8.11
N SER A 554 -8.59 -6.32 7.06
CA SER A 554 -8.69 -7.36 6.04
C SER A 554 -8.48 -6.79 4.66
N PHE A 555 -7.73 -7.52 3.83
CA PHE A 555 -7.50 -7.17 2.43
C PHE A 555 -7.45 -8.44 1.57
N ALA A 556 -7.74 -8.28 0.27
CA ALA A 556 -7.62 -9.33 -0.72
C ALA A 556 -6.50 -9.02 -1.71
N ILE A 557 -5.78 -10.06 -2.13
CA ILE A 557 -4.71 -9.96 -3.10
C ILE A 557 -4.56 -11.28 -3.84
N ARG A 558 -4.24 -11.25 -5.14
CA ARG A 558 -4.04 -12.46 -5.93
C ARG A 558 -2.60 -12.89 -5.96
N THR A 559 -2.38 -14.18 -6.07
CA THR A 559 -1.06 -14.68 -6.45
C THR A 559 -0.79 -14.38 -7.92
N LEU A 560 0.48 -14.23 -8.29
CA LEU A 560 0.87 -14.07 -9.70
C LEU A 560 0.40 -15.30 -10.51
N PRO A 561 -0.05 -15.09 -11.76
CA PRO A 561 -0.35 -16.20 -12.64
C PRO A 561 0.93 -16.91 -13.10
N GLY A 562 0.85 -18.23 -13.31
CA GLY A 562 1.96 -19.01 -13.86
C GLY A 562 3.08 -19.36 -12.87
N LEU A 563 2.85 -19.20 -11.57
CA LEU A 563 3.76 -19.69 -10.53
C LEU A 563 3.92 -21.21 -10.66
N THR A 564 5.12 -21.70 -10.34
CA THR A 564 5.43 -23.14 -10.44
C THR A 564 4.88 -23.91 -9.25
N GLN A 565 4.68 -25.22 -9.45
CA GLN A 565 4.28 -26.12 -8.37
C GLN A 565 5.29 -26.05 -7.21
N ASN A 566 4.78 -26.11 -5.98
CA ASN A 566 5.52 -25.99 -4.72
C ASN A 566 6.15 -24.61 -4.48
N THR A 567 5.77 -23.57 -5.22
CA THR A 567 6.11 -22.20 -4.81
C THR A 567 5.41 -21.91 -3.48
N GLU A 568 6.18 -21.49 -2.49
CA GLU A 568 5.67 -21.10 -1.16
C GLU A 568 5.46 -19.59 -1.12
N ILE A 569 4.29 -19.18 -0.70
CA ILE A 569 3.91 -17.78 -0.47
C ILE A 569 3.79 -17.59 1.02
N GLN A 570 4.73 -16.86 1.60
CA GLN A 570 4.79 -16.60 3.03
C GLN A 570 4.42 -15.15 3.31
N ASN A 571 3.58 -14.93 4.33
CA ASN A 571 3.20 -13.58 4.69
C ASN A 571 3.11 -13.39 6.20
N ARG A 572 3.66 -12.27 6.71
CA ARG A 572 3.75 -11.93 8.12
C ARG A 572 3.68 -10.43 8.31
N ALA A 573 2.94 -9.98 9.31
CA ALA A 573 2.80 -8.56 9.62
C ALA A 573 3.43 -8.20 10.97
N GLY A 574 3.83 -6.94 11.10
CA GLY A 574 4.23 -6.31 12.35
C GLY A 574 3.18 -5.32 12.80
N ILE A 575 2.75 -5.41 14.05
CA ILE A 575 1.74 -4.55 14.66
C ILE A 575 2.44 -3.62 15.66
N VAL A 576 2.36 -2.32 15.43
CA VAL A 576 2.96 -1.28 16.27
C VAL A 576 1.85 -0.56 17.02
N PHE A 577 1.87 -0.65 18.34
CA PHE A 577 0.99 0.11 19.23
C PHE A 577 1.74 1.36 19.68
N ASP A 578 1.27 2.53 19.27
CA ASP A 578 1.93 3.84 19.49
C ASP A 578 3.40 3.83 19.04
N PHE A 579 4.34 3.89 19.98
CA PHE A 579 5.79 3.92 19.74
C PHE A 579 6.50 2.63 20.20
N ASN A 580 5.75 1.58 20.52
CA ASN A 580 6.33 0.33 20.98
C ASN A 580 7.01 -0.42 19.82
N PRO A 581 7.96 -1.31 20.10
CA PRO A 581 8.48 -2.22 19.09
C PRO A 581 7.35 -3.05 18.47
N PRO A 582 7.46 -3.40 17.16
CA PRO A 582 6.42 -4.17 16.49
C PRO A 582 6.22 -5.55 17.13
N VAL A 583 4.97 -5.89 17.40
CA VAL A 583 4.54 -7.25 17.75
C VAL A 583 4.31 -8.00 16.44
N MET A 584 5.05 -9.08 16.24
CA MET A 584 4.98 -9.85 15.00
C MET A 584 3.88 -10.90 15.07
N THR A 585 3.07 -11.01 14.02
CA THR A 585 2.09 -12.09 13.87
C THR A 585 2.76 -13.43 13.60
N ASN A 586 1.99 -14.53 13.60
CA ASN A 586 2.39 -15.76 12.93
C ASN A 586 2.66 -15.50 11.43
N THR A 587 3.36 -16.43 10.78
CA THR A 587 3.52 -16.45 9.33
C THR A 587 2.45 -17.34 8.72
N THR A 588 1.67 -16.82 7.77
CA THR A 588 0.78 -17.63 6.92
C THR A 588 1.59 -18.28 5.81
N LEU A 589 1.19 -19.47 5.39
CA LEU A 589 1.83 -20.22 4.30
C LEU A 589 0.77 -20.73 3.34
N ASN A 590 0.90 -20.34 2.08
CA ASN A 590 0.22 -20.96 0.95
C ASN A 590 1.26 -21.62 0.04
N THR A 591 0.89 -22.75 -0.57
CA THR A 591 1.77 -23.46 -1.49
C THR A 591 1.05 -23.64 -2.81
N ILE A 592 1.69 -23.29 -3.91
CA ILE A 592 1.11 -23.45 -5.24
C ILE A 592 1.04 -24.93 -5.58
N TRP A 593 -0.17 -25.39 -5.81
CA TRP A 593 -0.48 -26.72 -6.30
C TRP A 593 -1.00 -26.61 -7.75
N LEU A 594 -0.26 -27.20 -8.67
CA LEU A 594 -0.75 -27.31 -10.05
C LEU A 594 -1.69 -28.52 -10.13
N ASN A 595 -2.95 -28.26 -10.31
CA ASN A 595 -3.88 -29.31 -10.66
C ASN A 595 -3.53 -29.79 -12.08
N VAL A 596 -2.64 -30.78 -12.19
CA VAL A 596 -2.40 -31.51 -13.43
C VAL A 596 -3.62 -32.39 -13.69
N GLY A 597 -4.79 -31.78 -13.82
CA GLY A 597 -5.95 -32.40 -14.39
C GLY A 597 -5.56 -32.87 -15.78
N VAL A 598 -5.64 -34.14 -16.02
CA VAL A 598 -5.71 -34.64 -17.41
C VAL A 598 -6.88 -33.86 -18.01
N ASN A 599 -6.62 -32.97 -18.95
CA ASN A 599 -7.68 -32.41 -19.78
C ASN A 599 -8.33 -33.64 -20.44
N GLU A 600 -9.43 -34.10 -19.89
CA GLU A 600 -10.36 -34.88 -20.67
C GLU A 600 -10.80 -33.94 -21.79
N ASN A 601 -10.06 -33.99 -22.89
CA ASN A 601 -10.62 -33.52 -24.13
C ASN A 601 -12.01 -34.14 -24.17
N SER A 602 -13.04 -33.34 -24.16
CA SER A 602 -14.42 -33.74 -24.43
C SER A 602 -14.49 -34.15 -25.88
N ALA A 603 -13.72 -35.21 -26.24
CA ALA A 603 -13.95 -35.98 -27.44
C ALA A 603 -15.40 -36.45 -27.30
N GLN A 604 -16.25 -36.07 -28.22
CA GLN A 604 -17.65 -36.51 -28.23
C GLN A 604 -17.65 -38.01 -27.99
N THR A 605 -18.08 -38.43 -26.80
CA THR A 605 -18.21 -39.82 -26.43
C THR A 605 -19.52 -40.34 -27.08
N PHE A 606 -19.45 -41.39 -27.81
CA PHE A 606 -20.61 -42.06 -28.34
C PHE A 606 -20.88 -43.37 -27.58
N TYR A 607 -22.07 -43.91 -27.68
CA TYR A 607 -22.41 -45.20 -27.09
C TYR A 607 -21.54 -46.31 -27.69
N LEU A 608 -20.76 -47.03 -26.83
CA LEU A 608 -19.93 -48.18 -27.21
C LEU A 608 -20.25 -49.37 -26.32
N LYS A 609 -20.59 -50.50 -26.93
CA LYS A 609 -20.85 -51.76 -26.23
C LYS A 609 -19.99 -52.87 -26.77
N ALA A 610 -19.37 -53.64 -25.89
CA ALA A 610 -18.70 -54.91 -26.19
C ALA A 610 -19.58 -56.06 -25.72
N SER A 611 -19.83 -57.06 -26.59
CA SER A 611 -20.68 -58.18 -26.25
C SER A 611 -20.19 -59.49 -26.95
N PRO A 612 -20.09 -60.62 -26.24
CA PRO A 612 -20.29 -60.77 -24.82
C PRO A 612 -19.20 -60.06 -24.00
N ASN A 613 -19.51 -59.67 -22.80
CA ASN A 613 -18.56 -59.18 -21.83
C ASN A 613 -19.02 -59.63 -20.43
N PRO A 614 -18.35 -60.60 -19.78
CA PRO A 614 -17.06 -61.22 -20.14
C PRO A 614 -17.07 -62.02 -21.47
N ALA A 615 -15.89 -62.12 -22.08
CA ALA A 615 -15.68 -62.76 -23.38
C ALA A 615 -14.65 -63.91 -23.33
N SER A 616 -14.94 -65.06 -23.94
CA SER A 616 -13.98 -66.17 -24.03
C SER A 616 -13.07 -66.07 -25.27
N ALA A 617 -13.60 -65.72 -26.46
CA ALA A 617 -12.78 -65.59 -27.67
C ALA A 617 -13.23 -64.47 -28.61
N ASN A 618 -14.48 -64.37 -28.96
CA ASN A 618 -14.98 -63.38 -29.92
C ASN A 618 -15.81 -62.29 -29.24
N VAL A 619 -15.63 -61.07 -29.68
CA VAL A 619 -16.34 -59.87 -29.15
C VAL A 619 -16.91 -59.10 -30.35
N LEU A 620 -18.16 -58.66 -30.21
CA LEU A 620 -18.80 -57.72 -31.11
C LEU A 620 -18.75 -56.33 -30.45
N PHE A 621 -18.26 -55.35 -31.18
CA PHE A 621 -18.31 -53.96 -30.75
C PHE A 621 -19.41 -53.22 -31.48
N ALA A 622 -20.41 -52.74 -30.72
CA ALA A 622 -21.54 -51.98 -31.27
C ALA A 622 -21.33 -50.49 -30.95
N PHE A 623 -21.30 -49.65 -31.95
CA PHE A 623 -21.12 -48.20 -31.86
C PHE A 623 -21.81 -47.49 -33.04
N PRO A 624 -22.19 -46.22 -32.94
CA PRO A 624 -22.73 -45.46 -34.07
C PRO A 624 -21.67 -45.31 -35.18
N GLN A 625 -22.03 -45.65 -36.39
CA GLN A 625 -21.14 -45.63 -37.55
C GLN A 625 -21.87 -45.08 -38.78
N LYS A 626 -21.22 -44.19 -39.55
CA LYS A 626 -21.71 -43.77 -40.86
C LYS A 626 -21.49 -44.87 -41.87
N ALA A 627 -22.34 -44.94 -42.90
CA ALA A 627 -22.20 -45.93 -43.97
C ALA A 627 -20.81 -45.82 -44.63
N ASN A 628 -20.13 -46.98 -44.76
CA ASN A 628 -18.78 -47.09 -45.34
C ASN A 628 -17.63 -46.41 -44.58
N GLU A 629 -17.81 -46.09 -43.31
CA GLU A 629 -16.73 -45.58 -42.46
C GLU A 629 -16.06 -46.73 -41.69
N GLU A 630 -14.74 -46.79 -41.66
CA GLU A 630 -13.99 -47.71 -40.81
C GLU A 630 -13.66 -47.03 -39.49
N ALA A 631 -13.83 -47.72 -38.37
CA ALA A 631 -13.45 -47.26 -37.04
C ALA A 631 -12.14 -47.92 -36.61
N SER A 632 -11.26 -47.19 -35.97
CA SER A 632 -10.03 -47.74 -35.39
C SER A 632 -10.32 -48.34 -34.01
N LEU A 633 -10.06 -49.65 -33.84
CA LEU A 633 -10.07 -50.33 -32.54
C LEU A 633 -8.65 -50.47 -32.01
N ILE A 634 -8.43 -50.01 -30.79
CA ILE A 634 -7.20 -50.24 -30.04
C ILE A 634 -7.57 -50.96 -28.73
N VAL A 635 -6.96 -52.11 -28.49
CA VAL A 635 -7.08 -52.88 -27.23
C VAL A 635 -5.80 -52.75 -26.45
N ARG A 636 -5.91 -52.33 -25.20
CA ARG A 636 -4.78 -52.17 -24.27
C ARG A 636 -4.98 -53.01 -23.02
N SER A 637 -3.88 -53.52 -22.47
CA SER A 637 -3.82 -54.10 -21.13
C SER A 637 -3.81 -52.98 -20.08
N LEU A 638 -4.04 -53.31 -18.81
CA LEU A 638 -4.10 -52.29 -17.71
C LEU A 638 -2.77 -51.57 -17.48
N ASP A 639 -1.64 -52.11 -17.90
CA ASP A 639 -0.33 -51.47 -17.89
C ASP A 639 -0.12 -50.51 -19.09
N GLY A 640 -1.17 -50.29 -19.92
CA GLY A 640 -1.13 -49.33 -21.03
C GLY A 640 -0.57 -49.90 -22.34
N LYS A 641 -0.08 -51.18 -22.38
CA LYS A 641 0.48 -51.78 -23.55
C LYS A 641 -0.62 -52.12 -24.59
N THR A 642 -0.44 -51.64 -25.82
CA THR A 642 -1.34 -52.02 -26.94
C THR A 642 -1.12 -53.47 -27.32
N VAL A 643 -2.18 -54.26 -27.21
CA VAL A 643 -2.19 -55.73 -27.55
C VAL A 643 -2.87 -56.01 -28.87
N LEU A 644 -3.73 -55.13 -29.37
CA LEU A 644 -4.34 -55.17 -30.67
C LEU A 644 -4.62 -53.76 -31.18
N SER A 645 -4.37 -53.53 -32.46
CA SER A 645 -4.78 -52.32 -33.19
C SER A 645 -5.23 -52.74 -34.61
N ARG A 646 -6.49 -52.43 -34.95
CA ARG A 646 -7.06 -52.73 -36.28
C ARG A 646 -8.27 -51.84 -36.57
N ASN A 647 -8.63 -51.76 -37.84
CA ASN A 647 -9.90 -51.18 -38.24
C ASN A 647 -11.02 -52.21 -38.16
N ILE A 648 -12.22 -51.79 -37.72
CA ILE A 648 -13.41 -52.61 -37.60
C ILE A 648 -14.65 -51.83 -38.04
N GLN A 649 -15.72 -52.59 -38.36
CA GLN A 649 -17.04 -52.02 -38.53
C GLN A 649 -17.93 -52.35 -37.32
N SER A 650 -18.95 -51.52 -37.09
CA SER A 650 -19.90 -51.76 -36.00
C SER A 650 -20.60 -53.08 -36.16
N GLY A 651 -20.57 -53.90 -35.10
CA GLY A 651 -21.14 -55.28 -35.15
C GLY A 651 -20.23 -56.34 -35.79
N GLU A 652 -18.99 -55.95 -36.20
CA GLU A 652 -18.03 -56.97 -36.71
C GLU A 652 -17.47 -57.81 -35.54
N SER A 653 -17.36 -59.14 -35.78
CA SER A 653 -16.77 -60.04 -34.78
C SER A 653 -15.27 -59.97 -34.78
N THR A 654 -14.71 -59.53 -33.61
CA THR A 654 -13.26 -59.49 -33.40
C THR A 654 -12.81 -60.64 -32.53
N ASN A 655 -11.88 -61.46 -33.06
CA ASN A 655 -11.33 -62.58 -32.31
C ASN A 655 -10.21 -62.05 -31.35
N LEU A 656 -10.42 -62.21 -30.04
CA LEU A 656 -9.52 -61.89 -28.96
C LEU A 656 -9.07 -63.14 -28.17
N GLY A 657 -9.25 -64.36 -28.76
CA GLY A 657 -8.91 -65.63 -28.12
C GLY A 657 -7.40 -65.78 -27.78
N PHE A 658 -6.53 -65.00 -28.41
CA PHE A 658 -5.08 -64.98 -28.14
C PHE A 658 -4.71 -64.19 -26.91
N LEU A 659 -5.63 -63.38 -26.33
CA LEU A 659 -5.38 -62.63 -25.12
C LEU A 659 -5.50 -63.51 -23.87
N ALA A 660 -4.61 -63.30 -22.91
CA ALA A 660 -4.71 -63.96 -21.61
C ALA A 660 -5.96 -63.48 -20.84
N SER A 661 -6.45 -64.30 -19.91
CA SER A 661 -7.55 -63.90 -19.03
C SER A 661 -7.14 -62.63 -18.24
N GLY A 662 -8.04 -61.66 -18.23
CA GLY A 662 -7.76 -60.35 -17.61
C GLY A 662 -8.69 -59.24 -18.05
N ILE A 663 -8.35 -58.00 -17.61
CA ILE A 663 -9.11 -56.78 -17.96
C ILE A 663 -8.34 -56.03 -19.06
N TYR A 664 -9.09 -55.60 -20.07
CA TYR A 664 -8.57 -54.83 -21.19
C TYR A 664 -9.41 -53.58 -21.42
N LEU A 665 -8.75 -52.52 -21.88
CA LEU A 665 -9.40 -51.28 -22.29
C LEU A 665 -9.46 -51.22 -23.81
N CYS A 666 -10.69 -51.23 -24.33
CA CYS A 666 -10.95 -51.19 -25.77
C CYS A 666 -11.40 -49.79 -26.16
N THR A 667 -10.61 -49.08 -26.93
CA THR A 667 -10.91 -47.74 -27.45
C THR A 667 -11.32 -47.83 -28.91
N ILE A 668 -12.45 -47.24 -29.25
CA ILE A 668 -12.89 -47.11 -30.66
C ILE A 668 -12.92 -45.64 -31.02
N THR A 669 -12.27 -45.29 -32.13
CA THR A 669 -12.21 -43.94 -32.68
C THR A 669 -12.85 -43.92 -34.07
N THR A 670 -13.78 -42.99 -34.27
CA THR A 670 -14.50 -42.71 -35.53
C THR A 670 -14.32 -41.21 -35.88
N SER A 671 -14.83 -40.78 -37.02
CA SER A 671 -14.90 -39.35 -37.35
C SER A 671 -15.76 -38.52 -36.37
N ALA A 672 -16.65 -39.17 -35.61
CA ALA A 672 -17.53 -38.52 -34.64
C ALA A 672 -16.91 -38.37 -33.24
N GLY A 673 -15.72 -38.97 -33.00
CA GLY A 673 -15.07 -38.94 -31.70
C GLY A 673 -14.46 -40.28 -31.30
N SER A 674 -14.21 -40.45 -29.99
CA SER A 674 -13.61 -41.65 -29.42
C SER A 674 -14.38 -42.10 -28.19
N SER A 675 -14.57 -43.41 -28.04
CA SER A 675 -15.21 -44.03 -26.87
C SER A 675 -14.39 -45.21 -26.36
N LEU A 676 -14.50 -45.46 -25.06
CA LEU A 676 -13.78 -46.52 -24.38
C LEU A 676 -14.74 -47.48 -23.69
N VAL A 677 -14.47 -48.79 -23.77
CA VAL A 677 -15.20 -49.79 -23.01
C VAL A 677 -14.22 -50.76 -22.33
N LYS A 678 -14.50 -51.11 -21.10
CA LYS A 678 -13.81 -52.16 -20.34
C LYS A 678 -14.29 -53.53 -20.84
N LEU A 679 -13.34 -54.39 -21.21
CA LEU A 679 -13.57 -55.77 -21.60
C LEU A 679 -12.96 -56.71 -20.56
N VAL A 680 -13.73 -57.68 -20.07
CA VAL A 680 -13.26 -58.78 -19.25
C VAL A 680 -13.05 -59.99 -20.14
N LYS A 681 -11.81 -60.50 -20.21
CA LYS A 681 -11.42 -61.72 -20.96
C LYS A 681 -11.33 -62.88 -20.00
N GLU A 682 -12.10 -63.92 -20.23
CA GLU A 682 -12.06 -65.22 -19.51
C GLU A 682 -11.06 -66.20 -20.10
#